data_abd66e07273255f2fa5ad39bc2914e53
#
_entry.id   abd66e07273255f2fa5ad39bc2914e53
#
_cell.length_a   1.000
_cell.length_b   1.000
_cell.length_c   1.000
_cell.angle_alpha   90.00
_cell.angle_beta   90.00
_cell.angle_gamma   90.00
#
_symmetry.space_group_name_H-M   'P 1'
#
loop_
_entity.id
_entity.type
_entity.pdbx_description
1 polymer ?
#
loop_
_entity_poly.entity_id
_entity_poly.type
_entity_poly.pdbx_seq_one_letter_code
_entity_poly.pdbx_strand_id
1 'polypeptide(L)'
;MLDVNNFESMRIGLASPEQIRTWSYGEVKKPETINYRTLKPERDGLFCERIFGPTKDWECHCGKYKRIRYKGIVCDKCGVEVTRSKVRRDRMGHIELAAPVSHIWYFKGIPSRMGLILDISPRSLEKVLYFANYIVLDAGDTPLVKKQLLSEGEYIEARDKYGSGFKVGMGATAIKALLEEIDLSALTAELRAELKEVSGQRKIRAVRRLEVCEAFLKSGNRPEWMILDVVPVIPPELRPMVQLDGGRFATSDLNDLYRRVINRNNRLKRLLELNAPDIIVRNEKRMLQEAVDALIDNGRRGRPVTGPGNRPLKSLSDMLKGKQGRFRQNLLGKRVDYSGRSVIVVGPELKMHQCGLPKEMALELFKPFVMKRLVNSGQATNIKSAKRMVERATTAVWDVLEDVIKEHPVLLNRAPTLHRLGIQAFEPILSEGRAIKLHPLVCTAYNADFDGDQMAVHLPLSAEAQAEARMLMLSVNNILAPKDGKPVAVPSQDMVLGSYYLTIIKEGAKGEGMRFSSFNEALLAYFHGEVELQARIKIYIPNKDIYEEPSSEGVSLVTTTVGNAILNEELPVEMRYFHLEDEVNEAGKKVKVWHLNKLLDKKELGRLVAKAHKLYGNLRTAEILDVVKKMGYDNACKAGISIAVSDIKIPPEKAEILAATEKEIDKTERMFRRGLMSEDERYRKVIELWGKATDDVTNKLMSSTMDPFNSVYMMANSGARGNTQQIRQLAGMRGLMADPSGRIIDRPIKANFREGLTVLEYFISTHGARKGLADTALRTADSGYLTRRLVDVAQDVIVREDDCDIVGINLVKERGRLCKATLGSSQNKLREIVIGRNLAAGITDPATGELIVEADTIVTEDLYNKLAAAKVMEVVLYATDDMSGEETETIQINISDEQSNAVLKEAMMHHFDGREVAEDVVAADGTVLIEAGATYDEAIIDAILANGTVRDVKVRNNAIEGIEIESITEGKNKQTVIESLRDRIVGRYLAEDILDNDGNICYHINDYVTEDMADQISSLREK
;
A
#
# COMPACT_ATOMS: atom_id res chain seq x y z
N MET A 1 23.34 -35.56 -8.45
CA MET A 1 22.04 -34.89 -8.10
C MET A 1 22.32 -33.41 -8.13
N LEU A 2 21.77 -32.72 -9.09
CA LEU A 2 21.72 -31.26 -9.06
C LEU A 2 21.00 -30.85 -7.78
N ASP A 3 21.66 -30.06 -6.98
CA ASP A 3 21.05 -29.55 -5.74
C ASP A 3 19.87 -28.64 -6.16
N VAL A 4 18.65 -29.06 -5.84
CA VAL A 4 17.42 -28.39 -6.28
C VAL A 4 17.36 -26.92 -5.78
N ASN A 5 18.22 -26.56 -4.84
CA ASN A 5 18.34 -25.23 -4.26
C ASN A 5 19.41 -24.35 -4.95
N ASN A 6 20.14 -24.89 -5.93
CA ASN A 6 21.26 -24.20 -6.58
C ASN A 6 20.92 -23.95 -8.06
N PHE A 7 20.06 -22.97 -8.32
CA PHE A 7 19.67 -22.56 -9.66
C PHE A 7 19.69 -21.02 -9.76
N GLU A 8 20.11 -20.50 -10.90
CA GLU A 8 20.16 -19.07 -11.20
C GLU A 8 18.81 -18.54 -11.71
N SER A 9 18.10 -19.35 -12.47
CA SER A 9 16.82 -18.97 -13.06
C SER A 9 15.80 -20.09 -13.04
N MET A 10 14.52 -19.73 -13.08
CA MET A 10 13.40 -20.65 -13.16
C MET A 10 12.52 -20.32 -14.37
N ARG A 11 12.31 -21.30 -15.23
CA ARG A 11 11.43 -21.19 -16.40
C ARG A 11 10.09 -21.87 -16.13
N ILE A 12 8.99 -21.16 -16.33
CA ILE A 12 7.64 -21.71 -16.26
C ILE A 12 7.17 -22.00 -17.68
N GLY A 13 6.73 -23.24 -17.92
CA GLY A 13 6.26 -23.66 -19.23
C GLY A 13 5.31 -24.85 -19.14
N LEU A 14 4.79 -25.30 -20.29
CA LEU A 14 4.04 -26.55 -20.40
C LEU A 14 5.01 -27.74 -20.46
N ALA A 15 4.68 -28.80 -19.73
CA ALA A 15 5.45 -30.04 -19.78
C ALA A 15 4.90 -30.99 -20.85
N SER A 16 5.78 -31.55 -21.67
CA SER A 16 5.41 -32.63 -22.57
C SER A 16 5.18 -33.94 -21.80
N PRO A 17 4.40 -34.90 -22.33
CA PRO A 17 4.25 -36.22 -21.73
C PRO A 17 5.60 -36.92 -21.49
N GLU A 18 6.54 -36.80 -22.41
CA GLU A 18 7.89 -37.36 -22.27
C GLU A 18 8.65 -36.71 -21.13
N GLN A 19 8.54 -35.41 -20.97
CA GLN A 19 9.20 -34.68 -19.88
C GLN A 19 8.66 -35.10 -18.53
N ILE A 20 7.35 -35.30 -18.39
CA ILE A 20 6.73 -35.81 -17.16
C ILE A 20 7.23 -37.22 -16.83
N ARG A 21 7.37 -38.10 -17.83
CA ARG A 21 7.93 -39.43 -17.65
C ARG A 21 9.39 -39.39 -17.23
N THR A 22 10.15 -38.43 -17.77
CA THR A 22 11.56 -38.23 -17.40
C THR A 22 11.69 -37.76 -15.94
N TRP A 23 10.81 -36.90 -15.46
CA TRP A 23 10.82 -36.47 -14.04
C TRP A 23 10.38 -37.57 -13.09
N SER A 24 9.59 -38.54 -13.55
CA SER A 24 9.00 -39.57 -12.74
C SER A 24 9.96 -40.71 -12.44
N TYR A 25 9.94 -41.20 -11.22
CA TYR A 25 10.67 -42.40 -10.80
C TYR A 25 9.86 -43.69 -10.92
N GLY A 26 8.59 -43.61 -11.35
CA GLY A 26 7.73 -44.75 -11.60
C GLY A 26 6.27 -44.43 -11.72
N GLU A 27 5.49 -45.37 -12.23
CA GLU A 27 4.02 -45.26 -12.36
C GLU A 27 3.32 -45.65 -11.10
N VAL A 28 2.38 -44.81 -10.61
CA VAL A 28 1.49 -45.12 -9.50
C VAL A 28 0.24 -45.81 -10.03
N LYS A 29 0.11 -47.12 -9.74
CA LYS A 29 -0.96 -47.98 -10.25
C LYS A 29 -2.10 -48.20 -9.29
N LYS A 30 -1.81 -48.16 -7.98
CA LYS A 30 -2.77 -48.46 -6.92
C LYS A 30 -3.21 -47.21 -6.14
N PRO A 31 -4.51 -47.14 -5.76
CA PRO A 31 -5.03 -46.03 -4.97
C PRO A 31 -4.69 -46.10 -3.49
N GLU A 32 -4.15 -47.26 -3.01
CA GLU A 32 -3.78 -47.45 -1.62
C GLU A 32 -2.64 -46.51 -1.20
N THR A 33 -2.69 -46.06 0.05
CA THR A 33 -1.72 -45.18 0.64
C THR A 33 -0.74 -45.94 1.55
N ILE A 34 -1.22 -46.33 2.71
CA ILE A 34 -0.45 -47.10 3.70
C ILE A 34 -1.27 -48.28 4.19
N ASN A 35 -0.58 -49.33 4.65
CA ASN A 35 -1.23 -50.43 5.35
C ASN A 35 -1.49 -50.02 6.80
N TYR A 36 -2.76 -49.97 7.22
CA TYR A 36 -3.15 -49.51 8.56
C TYR A 36 -2.68 -50.39 9.69
N ARG A 37 -2.38 -51.72 9.40
CA ARG A 37 -1.88 -52.66 10.39
C ARG A 37 -0.38 -52.51 10.61
N THR A 38 0.39 -52.38 9.50
CA THR A 38 1.85 -52.36 9.55
C THR A 38 2.42 -50.94 9.51
N LEU A 39 1.59 -49.93 9.25
CA LEU A 39 1.96 -48.52 9.06
C LEU A 39 3.00 -48.31 7.95
N LYS A 40 3.21 -49.29 7.08
CA LYS A 40 4.14 -49.20 5.95
C LYS A 40 3.41 -48.80 4.66
N PRO A 41 4.07 -48.05 3.78
CA PRO A 41 3.52 -47.69 2.46
C PRO A 41 3.24 -48.95 1.62
N GLU A 42 2.11 -48.97 0.95
CA GLU A 42 1.77 -50.01 -0.02
C GLU A 42 2.60 -49.92 -1.29
N ARG A 43 2.89 -51.07 -1.89
CA ARG A 43 3.67 -51.15 -3.14
C ARG A 43 2.84 -50.61 -4.32
N ASP A 44 3.47 -49.79 -5.16
CA ASP A 44 2.86 -49.12 -6.32
C ASP A 44 1.68 -48.19 -5.97
N GLY A 45 1.53 -47.86 -4.70
CA GLY A 45 0.54 -46.90 -4.20
C GLY A 45 1.11 -45.46 -4.16
N LEU A 46 0.29 -44.55 -3.63
CA LEU A 46 0.60 -43.12 -3.55
C LEU A 46 1.80 -42.78 -2.63
N PHE A 47 2.20 -43.67 -1.73
CA PHE A 47 3.33 -43.52 -0.82
C PHE A 47 4.43 -44.56 -1.05
N CYS A 48 4.42 -45.25 -2.16
CA CYS A 48 5.36 -46.33 -2.48
C CYS A 48 6.83 -45.94 -2.27
N GLU A 49 7.55 -46.74 -1.46
CA GLU A 49 8.98 -46.48 -1.22
C GLU A 49 9.85 -46.76 -2.44
N ARG A 50 9.41 -47.66 -3.35
CA ARG A 50 10.14 -47.92 -4.60
C ARG A 50 10.13 -46.72 -5.54
N ILE A 51 9.03 -46.00 -5.62
CA ILE A 51 8.85 -44.84 -6.50
C ILE A 51 9.42 -43.58 -5.86
N PHE A 52 9.06 -43.30 -4.60
CA PHE A 52 9.34 -42.03 -3.92
C PHE A 52 10.54 -42.07 -2.98
N GLY A 53 11.08 -43.23 -2.70
CA GLY A 53 12.21 -43.41 -1.79
C GLY A 53 11.84 -43.95 -0.40
N PRO A 54 12.83 -44.29 0.41
CA PRO A 54 12.64 -44.91 1.72
C PRO A 54 12.05 -43.95 2.77
N THR A 55 11.27 -44.47 3.70
CA THR A 55 10.71 -43.71 4.83
C THR A 55 11.73 -43.42 5.93
N LYS A 56 12.73 -44.29 6.08
CA LYS A 56 13.83 -44.12 7.04
C LYS A 56 15.16 -43.97 6.31
N ASP A 57 16.06 -43.16 6.88
CA ASP A 57 17.39 -42.96 6.31
C ASP A 57 18.15 -44.28 6.19
N TRP A 58 18.71 -44.55 5.02
CA TRP A 58 19.58 -45.68 4.74
C TRP A 58 18.97 -47.06 5.06
N GLU A 59 17.63 -47.18 5.01
CA GLU A 59 16.90 -48.43 5.23
C GLU A 59 15.99 -48.75 4.09
N CYS A 60 16.05 -49.97 3.54
CA CYS A 60 15.11 -50.45 2.55
C CYS A 60 13.81 -50.94 3.19
N HIS A 61 12.71 -51.03 2.41
CA HIS A 61 11.40 -51.46 2.88
C HIS A 61 11.38 -52.82 3.63
N CYS A 62 12.11 -53.81 3.11
CA CYS A 62 12.16 -55.15 3.67
C CYS A 62 13.16 -55.29 4.85
N GLY A 63 14.00 -54.29 5.09
CA GLY A 63 14.97 -54.28 6.19
C GLY A 63 16.25 -55.07 5.91
N LYS A 64 16.49 -55.53 4.68
CA LYS A 64 17.70 -56.24 4.29
C LYS A 64 18.92 -55.31 4.40
N TYR A 65 18.82 -54.11 4.00
CA TYR A 65 19.87 -53.08 4.05
C TYR A 65 19.46 -52.00 5.03
N LYS A 66 20.27 -51.69 6.04
CA LYS A 66 19.97 -50.77 7.15
C LYS A 66 21.09 -49.75 7.48
N ARG A 67 22.16 -49.70 6.70
CA ARG A 67 23.31 -48.87 7.03
C ARG A 67 23.78 -48.04 5.85
N ILE A 68 24.45 -46.91 6.15
CA ILE A 68 25.00 -45.97 5.16
C ILE A 68 25.99 -46.61 4.18
N ARG A 69 26.69 -47.69 4.57
CA ARG A 69 27.62 -48.42 3.70
C ARG A 69 26.95 -48.98 2.41
N TYR A 70 25.66 -49.14 2.42
CA TYR A 70 24.87 -49.63 1.30
C TYR A 70 24.25 -48.50 0.45
N LYS A 71 24.75 -47.26 0.58
CA LYS A 71 24.27 -46.09 -0.14
C LYS A 71 24.18 -46.34 -1.66
N GLY A 72 23.04 -46.05 -2.26
CA GLY A 72 22.81 -46.13 -3.70
C GLY A 72 22.50 -47.55 -4.22
N ILE A 73 22.51 -48.59 -3.37
CA ILE A 73 22.14 -49.94 -3.77
C ILE A 73 20.61 -50.07 -3.84
N VAL A 74 20.12 -50.60 -4.94
CA VAL A 74 18.72 -50.98 -5.06
C VAL A 74 18.50 -52.40 -4.52
N CYS A 75 17.59 -52.55 -3.57
CA CYS A 75 17.35 -53.84 -2.93
C CYS A 75 16.72 -54.85 -3.91
N ASP A 76 17.32 -56.00 -4.07
CA ASP A 76 16.83 -57.05 -5.00
C ASP A 76 15.44 -57.58 -4.62
N LYS A 77 15.13 -57.58 -3.30
CA LYS A 77 13.86 -58.09 -2.76
C LYS A 77 12.69 -57.13 -2.84
N CYS A 78 12.90 -55.84 -2.49
CA CYS A 78 11.84 -54.86 -2.44
C CYS A 78 11.95 -53.74 -3.51
N GLY A 79 13.10 -53.67 -4.21
CA GLY A 79 13.31 -52.67 -5.24
C GLY A 79 13.50 -51.22 -4.74
N VAL A 80 13.68 -51.06 -3.44
CA VAL A 80 13.85 -49.71 -2.84
C VAL A 80 15.34 -49.36 -2.86
N GLU A 81 15.66 -48.18 -3.31
CA GLU A 81 17.02 -47.63 -3.28
C GLU A 81 17.37 -47.18 -1.85
N VAL A 82 18.57 -47.53 -1.36
CA VAL A 82 19.06 -47.13 -0.05
C VAL A 82 19.63 -45.71 -0.13
N THR A 83 18.77 -44.73 0.26
CA THR A 83 19.08 -43.30 0.24
C THR A 83 18.56 -42.62 1.51
N ARG A 84 18.76 -41.32 1.63
CA ARG A 84 18.14 -40.52 2.68
C ARG A 84 16.63 -40.41 2.49
N SER A 85 15.86 -40.36 3.55
CA SER A 85 14.40 -40.16 3.49
C SER A 85 14.01 -38.81 2.91
N LYS A 86 14.92 -37.81 2.93
CA LYS A 86 14.68 -36.46 2.34
C LYS A 86 14.30 -36.53 0.86
N VAL A 87 14.72 -37.57 0.11
CA VAL A 87 14.36 -37.75 -1.30
C VAL A 87 12.84 -37.91 -1.53
N ARG A 88 12.08 -38.30 -0.52
CA ARG A 88 10.62 -38.35 -0.58
C ARG A 88 9.96 -36.97 -0.72
N ARG A 89 10.71 -35.90 -0.52
CA ARG A 89 10.27 -34.53 -0.79
C ARG A 89 10.49 -34.12 -2.24
N ASP A 90 11.42 -34.74 -2.94
CA ASP A 90 11.91 -34.31 -4.25
C ASP A 90 11.44 -35.23 -5.38
N ARG A 91 11.27 -36.54 -5.12
CA ARG A 91 10.91 -37.53 -6.15
C ARG A 91 9.45 -37.44 -6.54
N MET A 92 9.19 -37.34 -7.83
CA MET A 92 7.86 -37.38 -8.45
C MET A 92 7.55 -38.76 -9.00
N GLY A 93 6.27 -39.07 -9.05
CA GLY A 93 5.70 -40.17 -9.78
C GLY A 93 4.82 -39.70 -10.94
N HIS A 94 4.21 -40.64 -11.65
CA HIS A 94 3.21 -40.30 -12.66
C HIS A 94 2.07 -41.34 -12.71
N ILE A 95 1.00 -40.95 -13.35
CA ILE A 95 -0.17 -41.81 -13.64
C ILE A 95 -0.37 -41.81 -15.14
N GLU A 96 -0.24 -42.96 -15.78
CA GLU A 96 -0.57 -43.12 -17.22
C GLU A 96 -2.09 -43.16 -17.39
N LEU A 97 -2.66 -42.18 -18.07
CA LEU A 97 -4.08 -42.09 -18.33
C LEU A 97 -4.49 -43.06 -19.46
N ALA A 98 -5.61 -43.74 -19.28
CA ALA A 98 -6.20 -44.61 -20.29
C ALA A 98 -6.81 -43.84 -21.47
N ALA A 99 -7.13 -42.59 -21.29
CA ALA A 99 -7.61 -41.65 -22.30
C ALA A 99 -7.04 -40.25 -22.03
N PRO A 100 -6.70 -39.47 -23.07
CA PRO A 100 -6.27 -38.10 -22.91
C PRO A 100 -7.32 -37.24 -22.15
N VAL A 101 -6.87 -36.32 -21.35
CA VAL A 101 -7.70 -35.42 -20.53
C VAL A 101 -7.27 -33.97 -20.77
N SER A 102 -8.25 -33.08 -20.93
CA SER A 102 -7.98 -31.66 -21.10
C SER A 102 -7.58 -31.00 -19.80
N HIS A 103 -6.59 -30.11 -19.82
CA HIS A 103 -6.20 -29.32 -18.66
C HIS A 103 -7.19 -28.16 -18.46
N ILE A 104 -7.86 -28.13 -17.32
CA ILE A 104 -8.95 -27.18 -17.02
C ILE A 104 -8.51 -25.71 -17.06
N TRP A 105 -7.28 -25.36 -16.76
CA TRP A 105 -6.80 -23.97 -16.80
C TRP A 105 -6.87 -23.37 -18.20
N TYR A 106 -6.52 -24.17 -19.22
CA TYR A 106 -6.49 -23.70 -20.60
C TYR A 106 -7.86 -23.75 -21.28
N PHE A 107 -8.75 -24.55 -20.72
CA PHE A 107 -10.13 -24.66 -21.18
C PHE A 107 -11.06 -23.62 -20.53
N LYS A 108 -11.12 -23.57 -19.19
CA LYS A 108 -12.01 -22.69 -18.41
C LYS A 108 -11.36 -21.36 -18.00
N GLY A 109 -10.20 -21.00 -18.54
CA GLY A 109 -9.63 -19.68 -18.40
C GLY A 109 -10.51 -18.61 -19.09
N ILE A 110 -10.39 -17.37 -18.67
CA ILE A 110 -11.04 -16.22 -19.32
C ILE A 110 -9.94 -15.29 -19.82
N PRO A 111 -9.71 -15.20 -21.15
CA PRO A 111 -10.29 -16.01 -22.23
C PRO A 111 -9.74 -17.45 -22.28
N SER A 112 -10.53 -18.39 -22.85
CA SER A 112 -10.10 -19.78 -23.05
C SER A 112 -8.95 -19.83 -24.07
N ARG A 113 -7.75 -20.26 -23.65
CA ARG A 113 -6.58 -20.35 -24.53
C ARG A 113 -6.77 -21.38 -25.64
N MET A 114 -7.30 -22.54 -25.27
CA MET A 114 -7.63 -23.61 -26.20
C MET A 114 -8.71 -23.18 -27.20
N GLY A 115 -9.75 -22.48 -26.73
CA GLY A 115 -10.81 -21.96 -27.59
C GLY A 115 -10.32 -20.89 -28.59
N LEU A 116 -9.35 -20.07 -28.20
CA LEU A 116 -8.76 -19.04 -29.08
C LEU A 116 -7.91 -19.66 -30.19
N ILE A 117 -7.08 -20.66 -29.88
CA ILE A 117 -6.25 -21.35 -30.89
C ILE A 117 -7.12 -22.09 -31.89
N LEU A 118 -8.09 -22.87 -31.42
CA LEU A 118 -8.98 -23.66 -32.28
C LEU A 118 -10.05 -22.84 -32.98
N ASP A 119 -10.28 -21.60 -32.59
CA ASP A 119 -11.38 -20.74 -33.01
C ASP A 119 -12.77 -21.32 -32.71
N ILE A 120 -12.90 -21.98 -31.58
CA ILE A 120 -14.15 -22.59 -31.08
C ILE A 120 -14.65 -21.84 -29.84
N SER A 121 -15.97 -21.62 -29.76
CA SER A 121 -16.54 -20.99 -28.57
C SER A 121 -16.34 -21.85 -27.34
N PRO A 122 -16.10 -21.25 -26.14
CA PRO A 122 -15.92 -22.02 -24.91
C PRO A 122 -17.09 -22.95 -24.57
N ARG A 123 -18.32 -22.55 -24.92
CA ARG A 123 -19.54 -23.38 -24.73
C ARG A 123 -19.54 -24.58 -25.65
N SER A 124 -19.13 -24.40 -26.88
CA SER A 124 -19.03 -25.48 -27.90
C SER A 124 -17.93 -26.47 -27.50
N LEU A 125 -16.78 -25.94 -27.09
CA LEU A 125 -15.64 -26.74 -26.61
C LEU A 125 -16.01 -27.58 -25.37
N GLU A 126 -16.80 -27.01 -24.45
CA GLU A 126 -17.30 -27.74 -23.28
C GLU A 126 -18.17 -28.93 -23.66
N LYS A 127 -19.07 -28.78 -24.63
CA LYS A 127 -19.91 -29.88 -25.12
C LYS A 127 -19.09 -31.03 -25.69
N VAL A 128 -18.00 -30.74 -26.40
CA VAL A 128 -17.11 -31.77 -26.96
C VAL A 128 -16.31 -32.47 -25.88
N LEU A 129 -15.64 -31.70 -25.00
CA LEU A 129 -14.75 -32.24 -23.96
C LEU A 129 -15.48 -33.13 -22.94
N TYR A 130 -16.75 -32.83 -22.67
CA TYR A 130 -17.56 -33.61 -21.72
C TYR A 130 -18.53 -34.59 -22.41
N PHE A 131 -18.22 -34.97 -23.62
CA PHE A 131 -18.91 -36.06 -24.36
C PHE A 131 -20.41 -35.80 -24.61
N ALA A 132 -20.81 -34.54 -24.77
CA ALA A 132 -22.19 -34.19 -25.12
C ALA A 132 -22.42 -34.17 -26.66
N ASN A 133 -21.44 -33.68 -27.42
CA ASN A 133 -21.52 -33.53 -28.86
C ASN A 133 -20.26 -34.11 -29.54
N TYR A 134 -20.43 -34.53 -30.82
CA TYR A 134 -19.34 -34.86 -31.71
C TYR A 134 -18.76 -33.61 -32.37
N ILE A 135 -17.49 -33.68 -32.73
CA ILE A 135 -16.81 -32.68 -33.56
C ILE A 135 -16.26 -33.33 -34.82
N VAL A 136 -16.44 -32.66 -35.96
CA VAL A 136 -15.93 -33.12 -37.24
C VAL A 136 -14.42 -32.84 -37.28
N LEU A 137 -13.61 -33.92 -37.41
CA LEU A 137 -12.16 -33.83 -37.54
C LEU A 137 -11.77 -33.65 -39.00
N ASP A 138 -12.36 -34.47 -39.85
CA ASP A 138 -12.15 -34.44 -41.31
C ASP A 138 -13.50 -34.57 -42.00
N ALA A 139 -13.81 -33.59 -42.83
CA ALA A 139 -15.09 -33.55 -43.53
C ALA A 139 -15.12 -34.49 -44.78
N GLY A 140 -13.97 -34.91 -45.33
CA GLY A 140 -13.90 -35.69 -46.54
C GLY A 140 -14.68 -35.04 -47.70
N ASP A 141 -15.37 -35.87 -48.51
CA ASP A 141 -16.19 -35.41 -49.62
C ASP A 141 -17.65 -35.07 -49.20
N THR A 142 -17.89 -34.78 -47.94
CA THR A 142 -19.24 -34.47 -47.42
C THR A 142 -19.45 -32.97 -47.29
N PRO A 143 -20.70 -32.47 -47.30
CA PRO A 143 -21.00 -31.03 -47.11
C PRO A 143 -20.79 -30.52 -45.66
N LEU A 144 -20.23 -31.36 -44.80
CA LEU A 144 -19.90 -30.96 -43.42
C LEU A 144 -18.70 -30.03 -43.40
N VAL A 145 -18.67 -29.15 -42.42
CA VAL A 145 -17.54 -28.22 -42.21
C VAL A 145 -16.61 -28.75 -41.13
N LYS A 146 -15.29 -28.68 -41.34
CA LYS A 146 -14.30 -29.01 -40.30
C LYS A 146 -14.56 -28.21 -39.04
N LYS A 147 -14.46 -28.83 -37.85
CA LYS A 147 -14.79 -28.29 -36.56
C LYS A 147 -16.29 -28.05 -36.28
N GLN A 148 -17.18 -28.48 -37.14
CA GLN A 148 -18.62 -28.46 -36.93
C GLN A 148 -19.00 -29.39 -35.80
N LEU A 149 -19.94 -28.95 -34.97
CA LEU A 149 -20.52 -29.76 -33.86
C LEU A 149 -21.74 -30.50 -34.39
N LEU A 150 -21.82 -31.77 -34.07
CA LEU A 150 -22.95 -32.63 -34.36
C LEU A 150 -23.53 -33.16 -33.06
N SER A 151 -24.86 -33.10 -32.91
CA SER A 151 -25.57 -33.84 -31.88
C SER A 151 -25.59 -35.33 -32.22
N GLU A 152 -25.98 -36.18 -31.31
CA GLU A 152 -26.02 -37.64 -31.52
C GLU A 152 -27.02 -38.01 -32.63
N GLY A 153 -28.15 -37.31 -32.72
CA GLY A 153 -29.13 -37.49 -33.82
C GLY A 153 -28.57 -37.09 -35.19
N GLU A 154 -27.96 -35.90 -35.28
CA GLU A 154 -27.31 -35.38 -36.50
C GLU A 154 -26.16 -36.28 -36.95
N TYR A 155 -25.42 -36.86 -36.01
CA TYR A 155 -24.34 -37.80 -36.32
C TYR A 155 -24.87 -39.07 -36.95
N ILE A 156 -25.96 -39.65 -36.40
CA ILE A 156 -26.61 -40.84 -36.95
C ILE A 156 -27.11 -40.55 -38.37
N GLU A 157 -27.84 -39.43 -38.57
CA GLU A 157 -28.32 -39.03 -39.89
C GLU A 157 -27.16 -38.80 -40.90
N ALA A 158 -26.09 -38.20 -40.48
CA ALA A 158 -24.91 -37.98 -41.32
C ALA A 158 -24.22 -39.29 -41.66
N ARG A 159 -24.12 -40.21 -40.69
CA ARG A 159 -23.59 -41.56 -40.92
C ARG A 159 -24.43 -42.39 -41.89
N ASP A 160 -25.75 -42.29 -41.76
CA ASP A 160 -26.67 -43.00 -42.64
C ASP A 160 -26.64 -42.47 -44.07
N LYS A 161 -26.43 -41.16 -44.26
CA LYS A 161 -26.37 -40.49 -45.55
C LYS A 161 -25.02 -40.63 -46.27
N TYR A 162 -23.89 -40.51 -45.54
CA TYR A 162 -22.55 -40.38 -46.08
C TYR A 162 -21.61 -41.56 -45.73
N GLY A 163 -22.09 -42.54 -44.96
CA GLY A 163 -21.34 -43.72 -44.58
C GLY A 163 -20.07 -43.40 -43.78
N SER A 164 -18.94 -43.91 -44.23
CA SER A 164 -17.61 -43.72 -43.60
C SER A 164 -16.75 -42.61 -44.23
N GLY A 165 -17.37 -41.73 -45.06
CA GLY A 165 -16.66 -40.70 -45.82
C GLY A 165 -16.16 -39.50 -45.00
N PHE A 166 -16.44 -39.45 -43.69
CA PHE A 166 -16.00 -38.38 -42.79
C PHE A 166 -15.52 -38.95 -41.44
N LYS A 167 -14.65 -38.20 -40.76
CA LYS A 167 -14.14 -38.58 -39.44
C LYS A 167 -14.68 -37.62 -38.35
N VAL A 168 -15.21 -38.18 -37.31
CA VAL A 168 -15.67 -37.44 -36.13
C VAL A 168 -15.03 -38.00 -34.87
N GLY A 169 -14.97 -37.18 -33.85
CA GLY A 169 -14.46 -37.60 -32.54
C GLY A 169 -15.20 -36.92 -31.40
N MET A 170 -14.99 -37.43 -30.22
CA MET A 170 -15.49 -36.84 -28.97
C MET A 170 -14.37 -36.71 -27.93
N GLY A 171 -14.54 -35.77 -26.98
CA GLY A 171 -13.65 -35.61 -25.85
C GLY A 171 -12.28 -35.02 -26.17
N ALA A 172 -11.40 -35.13 -25.20
CA ALA A 172 -10.05 -34.56 -25.30
C ALA A 172 -9.21 -35.19 -26.44
N THR A 173 -9.49 -36.43 -26.80
CA THR A 173 -8.79 -37.10 -27.91
C THR A 173 -9.03 -36.40 -29.26
N ALA A 174 -10.26 -35.99 -29.53
CA ALA A 174 -10.61 -35.26 -30.75
C ALA A 174 -9.96 -33.86 -30.77
N ILE A 175 -9.97 -33.18 -29.63
CA ILE A 175 -9.36 -31.85 -29.49
C ILE A 175 -7.84 -31.94 -29.63
N LYS A 176 -7.22 -33.01 -29.11
CA LYS A 176 -5.79 -33.26 -29.27
C LYS A 176 -5.41 -33.40 -30.73
N ALA A 177 -6.15 -34.19 -31.48
CA ALA A 177 -5.93 -34.38 -32.90
C ALA A 177 -6.02 -33.04 -33.68
N LEU A 178 -7.00 -32.22 -33.37
CA LEU A 178 -7.13 -30.88 -33.96
C LEU A 178 -5.99 -29.93 -33.58
N LEU A 179 -5.44 -30.02 -32.37
CA LEU A 179 -4.30 -29.20 -31.93
C LEU A 179 -2.98 -29.67 -32.59
N GLU A 180 -2.80 -30.96 -32.80
CA GLU A 180 -1.63 -31.54 -33.46
C GLU A 180 -1.52 -31.14 -34.95
N GLU A 181 -2.68 -30.92 -35.61
CA GLU A 181 -2.70 -30.48 -37.05
C GLU A 181 -2.36 -28.99 -37.23
N ILE A 182 -2.40 -28.16 -36.16
CA ILE A 182 -2.19 -26.72 -36.29
C ILE A 182 -0.71 -26.39 -36.42
N ASP A 183 -0.34 -25.78 -37.56
CA ASP A 183 0.93 -25.08 -37.67
C ASP A 183 0.78 -23.63 -37.16
N LEU A 184 1.41 -23.35 -36.03
CA LEU A 184 1.36 -22.04 -35.39
C LEU A 184 1.98 -20.93 -36.25
N SER A 185 3.02 -21.24 -37.02
CA SER A 185 3.70 -20.27 -37.89
C SER A 185 2.81 -19.83 -39.05
N ALA A 186 2.15 -20.79 -39.71
CA ALA A 186 1.18 -20.50 -40.75
C ALA A 186 -0.03 -19.75 -40.23
N LEU A 187 -0.60 -20.17 -39.08
CA LEU A 187 -1.73 -19.52 -38.46
C LEU A 187 -1.41 -18.09 -38.02
N THR A 188 -0.20 -17.83 -37.52
CA THR A 188 0.22 -16.47 -37.14
C THR A 188 0.35 -15.57 -38.37
N ALA A 189 0.85 -16.06 -39.48
CA ALA A 189 0.94 -15.32 -40.73
C ALA A 189 -0.46 -14.99 -41.28
N GLU A 190 -1.38 -15.96 -41.26
CA GLU A 190 -2.79 -15.78 -41.66
C GLU A 190 -3.50 -14.74 -40.82
N LEU A 191 -3.37 -14.82 -39.49
CA LEU A 191 -3.99 -13.84 -38.56
C LEU A 191 -3.42 -12.43 -38.73
N ARG A 192 -2.12 -12.29 -39.03
CA ARG A 192 -1.52 -11.00 -39.35
C ARG A 192 -2.03 -10.39 -40.67
N ALA A 193 -2.31 -11.24 -41.67
CA ALA A 193 -2.95 -10.80 -42.91
C ALA A 193 -4.40 -10.39 -42.66
N GLU A 194 -5.18 -11.20 -41.95
CA GLU A 194 -6.58 -10.90 -41.56
C GLU A 194 -6.71 -9.58 -40.80
N LEU A 195 -5.76 -9.25 -39.91
CA LEU A 195 -5.78 -8.00 -39.14
C LEU A 195 -5.74 -6.72 -39.99
N LYS A 196 -5.22 -6.81 -41.22
CA LYS A 196 -5.16 -5.68 -42.17
C LYS A 196 -6.50 -5.43 -42.83
N GLU A 197 -7.33 -6.46 -42.94
CA GLU A 197 -8.60 -6.43 -43.71
C GLU A 197 -9.84 -6.22 -42.79
N VAL A 198 -9.73 -6.61 -41.53
CA VAL A 198 -10.89 -6.69 -40.59
C VAL A 198 -10.93 -5.54 -39.62
N SER A 199 -12.15 -5.06 -39.30
CA SER A 199 -12.42 -3.99 -38.34
C SER A 199 -13.39 -4.42 -37.21
N GLY A 200 -13.52 -3.61 -36.17
CA GLY A 200 -14.48 -3.80 -35.08
C GLY A 200 -14.21 -5.03 -34.19
N GLN A 201 -15.25 -5.75 -33.79
CA GLN A 201 -15.19 -6.90 -32.89
C GLN A 201 -14.36 -8.07 -33.43
N ARG A 202 -14.36 -8.26 -34.77
CA ARG A 202 -13.55 -9.29 -35.43
C ARG A 202 -12.06 -9.00 -35.25
N LYS A 203 -11.66 -7.74 -35.38
CA LYS A 203 -10.26 -7.31 -35.14
C LYS A 203 -9.81 -7.62 -33.73
N ILE A 204 -10.62 -7.30 -32.72
CA ILE A 204 -10.32 -7.60 -31.31
C ILE A 204 -10.13 -9.10 -31.10
N ARG A 205 -10.97 -9.93 -31.71
CA ARG A 205 -10.83 -11.40 -31.61
C ARG A 205 -9.57 -11.89 -32.29
N ALA A 206 -9.26 -11.40 -33.48
CA ALA A 206 -8.04 -11.76 -34.20
C ALA A 206 -6.78 -11.34 -33.44
N VAL A 207 -6.75 -10.16 -32.82
CA VAL A 207 -5.65 -9.69 -31.96
C VAL A 207 -5.42 -10.66 -30.80
N ARG A 208 -6.48 -11.03 -30.09
CA ARG A 208 -6.38 -11.97 -28.95
C ARG A 208 -5.90 -13.36 -29.37
N ARG A 209 -6.34 -13.85 -30.57
CA ARG A 209 -5.84 -15.11 -31.11
C ARG A 209 -4.37 -15.04 -31.47
N LEU A 210 -3.97 -13.94 -32.15
CA LEU A 210 -2.58 -13.69 -32.50
C LEU A 210 -1.66 -13.65 -31.29
N GLU A 211 -2.05 -12.93 -30.24
CA GLU A 211 -1.29 -12.84 -28.98
C GLU A 211 -1.01 -14.23 -28.38
N VAL A 212 -2.03 -15.09 -28.35
CA VAL A 212 -1.86 -16.46 -27.82
C VAL A 212 -0.96 -17.29 -28.73
N CYS A 213 -1.13 -17.24 -30.06
CA CYS A 213 -0.30 -17.99 -30.99
C CYS A 213 1.17 -17.54 -30.93
N GLU A 214 1.43 -16.24 -30.89
CA GLU A 214 2.79 -15.71 -30.74
C GLU A 214 3.42 -16.08 -29.38
N ALA A 215 2.65 -16.09 -28.30
CA ALA A 215 3.14 -16.55 -27.00
C ALA A 215 3.58 -18.02 -27.04
N PHE A 216 2.82 -18.88 -27.72
CA PHE A 216 3.24 -20.29 -27.94
C PHE A 216 4.49 -20.40 -28.78
N LEU A 217 4.62 -19.64 -29.87
CA LEU A 217 5.82 -19.64 -30.74
C LEU A 217 7.07 -19.18 -29.97
N LYS A 218 6.98 -18.04 -29.26
CA LYS A 218 8.11 -17.48 -28.51
C LYS A 218 8.56 -18.36 -27.34
N SER A 219 7.62 -19.02 -26.68
CA SER A 219 7.94 -19.91 -25.54
C SER A 219 8.44 -21.28 -25.95
N GLY A 220 8.25 -21.69 -27.20
CA GLY A 220 8.57 -23.03 -27.69
C GLY A 220 7.63 -24.12 -27.14
N ASN A 221 6.50 -23.77 -26.59
CA ASN A 221 5.46 -24.70 -26.15
C ASN A 221 4.62 -25.16 -27.34
N ARG A 222 4.19 -26.42 -27.31
CA ARG A 222 3.29 -26.95 -28.32
C ARG A 222 1.84 -26.95 -27.81
N PRO A 223 0.86 -26.64 -28.68
CA PRO A 223 -0.55 -26.56 -28.26
C PRO A 223 -1.11 -27.89 -27.74
N GLU A 224 -0.65 -29.00 -28.26
CA GLU A 224 -1.06 -30.36 -27.88
C GLU A 224 -0.74 -30.67 -26.40
N TRP A 225 0.25 -29.98 -25.80
CA TRP A 225 0.59 -30.18 -24.39
C TRP A 225 -0.47 -29.63 -23.42
N MET A 226 -1.47 -28.88 -23.89
CA MET A 226 -2.64 -28.52 -23.12
C MET A 226 -3.58 -29.72 -22.83
N ILE A 227 -3.37 -30.84 -23.54
CA ILE A 227 -4.05 -32.09 -23.29
C ILE A 227 -3.08 -33.06 -22.59
N LEU A 228 -3.51 -33.60 -21.48
CA LEU A 228 -2.70 -34.46 -20.63
C LEU A 228 -2.89 -35.93 -20.99
N ASP A 229 -1.81 -36.61 -21.34
CA ASP A 229 -1.76 -38.06 -21.45
C ASP A 229 -1.26 -38.71 -20.15
N VAL A 230 -0.45 -37.97 -19.40
CA VAL A 230 0.18 -38.40 -18.17
C VAL A 230 -0.05 -37.33 -17.10
N VAL A 231 -0.50 -37.74 -15.92
CA VAL A 231 -0.67 -36.85 -14.77
C VAL A 231 0.53 -37.00 -13.82
N PRO A 232 1.28 -35.94 -13.51
CA PRO A 232 2.35 -36.02 -12.54
C PRO A 232 1.79 -36.19 -11.10
N VAL A 233 2.45 -36.99 -10.30
CA VAL A 233 2.14 -37.16 -8.88
C VAL A 233 3.21 -36.47 -8.07
N ILE A 234 2.81 -35.49 -7.29
CA ILE A 234 3.74 -34.73 -6.44
C ILE A 234 4.35 -35.61 -5.34
N PRO A 235 5.54 -35.27 -4.81
CA PRO A 235 6.21 -36.03 -3.76
C PRO A 235 5.32 -36.20 -2.51
N PRO A 236 5.43 -37.32 -1.80
CA PRO A 236 4.60 -37.65 -0.64
C PRO A 236 4.69 -36.65 0.51
N GLU A 237 5.84 -36.04 0.74
CA GLU A 237 5.99 -35.04 1.81
C GLU A 237 5.28 -33.72 1.54
N LEU A 238 4.93 -33.41 0.29
CA LEU A 238 4.10 -32.27 -0.06
C LEU A 238 2.60 -32.54 0.16
N ARG A 239 2.21 -33.83 0.36
CA ARG A 239 0.84 -34.29 0.63
C ARG A 239 0.85 -35.30 1.79
N PRO A 240 1.29 -34.87 2.99
CA PRO A 240 1.58 -35.80 4.09
C PRO A 240 0.34 -36.50 4.60
N MET A 241 0.56 -37.68 5.17
CA MET A 241 -0.40 -38.44 5.95
C MET A 241 0.19 -38.72 7.32
N VAL A 242 -0.35 -38.10 8.36
CA VAL A 242 0.18 -38.11 9.72
C VAL A 242 -0.76 -38.86 10.65
N GLN A 243 -0.21 -39.74 11.48
CA GLN A 243 -0.96 -40.41 12.54
C GLN A 243 -1.17 -39.45 13.71
N LEU A 244 -2.42 -39.29 14.12
CA LEU A 244 -2.80 -38.56 15.33
C LEU A 244 -2.88 -39.47 16.55
N ASP A 245 -2.91 -38.90 17.72
CA ASP A 245 -3.16 -39.58 18.96
C ASP A 245 -4.51 -40.32 18.88
N GLY A 246 -4.54 -41.56 19.34
CA GLY A 246 -5.71 -42.44 19.24
C GLY A 246 -5.83 -43.22 17.91
N GLY A 247 -4.73 -43.33 17.14
CA GLY A 247 -4.66 -44.22 15.95
C GLY A 247 -5.39 -43.71 14.69
N ARG A 248 -5.94 -42.52 14.72
CA ARG A 248 -6.54 -41.86 13.55
C ARG A 248 -5.48 -41.21 12.67
N PHE A 249 -5.74 -41.09 11.37
CA PHE A 249 -4.85 -40.47 10.41
C PHE A 249 -5.43 -39.14 9.91
N ALA A 250 -4.62 -38.11 9.91
CA ALA A 250 -4.86 -36.89 9.17
C ALA A 250 -4.15 -36.97 7.82
N THR A 251 -4.87 -36.75 6.74
CA THR A 251 -4.34 -36.82 5.38
C THR A 251 -4.62 -35.52 4.63
N SER A 252 -3.73 -35.18 3.69
CA SER A 252 -3.97 -34.07 2.76
C SER A 252 -5.12 -34.41 1.81
N ASP A 253 -5.95 -33.43 1.48
CA ASP A 253 -7.06 -33.56 0.51
C ASP A 253 -6.59 -34.02 -0.87
N LEU A 254 -5.33 -33.72 -1.23
CA LEU A 254 -4.73 -34.15 -2.49
C LEU A 254 -4.66 -35.69 -2.61
N ASN A 255 -4.44 -36.41 -1.50
CA ASN A 255 -4.39 -37.86 -1.54
C ASN A 255 -5.76 -38.45 -1.94
N ASP A 256 -6.86 -37.86 -1.48
CA ASP A 256 -8.20 -38.29 -1.85
C ASP A 256 -8.51 -37.99 -3.33
N LEU A 257 -8.08 -36.82 -3.80
CA LEU A 257 -8.24 -36.45 -5.21
C LEU A 257 -7.41 -37.39 -6.13
N TYR A 258 -6.15 -37.69 -5.78
CA TYR A 258 -5.35 -38.65 -6.54
C TYR A 258 -5.94 -40.05 -6.52
N ARG A 259 -6.46 -40.51 -5.38
CA ARG A 259 -7.16 -41.82 -5.28
C ARG A 259 -8.37 -41.87 -6.22
N ARG A 260 -9.15 -40.82 -6.30
CA ARG A 260 -10.29 -40.72 -7.25
C ARG A 260 -9.84 -40.85 -8.70
N VAL A 261 -8.77 -40.14 -9.07
CA VAL A 261 -8.20 -40.20 -10.42
C VAL A 261 -7.72 -41.62 -10.73
N ILE A 262 -6.97 -42.26 -9.84
CA ILE A 262 -6.46 -43.62 -10.03
C ILE A 262 -7.59 -44.64 -10.14
N ASN A 263 -8.61 -44.55 -9.28
CA ASN A 263 -9.76 -45.45 -9.30
C ASN A 263 -10.51 -45.34 -10.63
N ARG A 264 -10.78 -44.12 -11.11
CA ARG A 264 -11.46 -43.90 -12.39
C ARG A 264 -10.62 -44.41 -13.57
N ASN A 265 -9.33 -44.13 -13.53
CA ASN A 265 -8.37 -44.58 -14.57
C ASN A 265 -8.30 -46.10 -14.64
N ASN A 266 -8.15 -46.77 -13.53
CA ASN A 266 -8.11 -48.23 -13.48
C ASN A 266 -9.43 -48.87 -13.90
N ARG A 267 -10.54 -48.27 -13.55
CA ARG A 267 -11.87 -48.71 -13.99
C ARG A 267 -12.01 -48.55 -15.52
N LEU A 268 -11.56 -47.42 -16.08
CA LEU A 268 -11.57 -47.20 -17.51
C LEU A 268 -10.66 -48.19 -18.26
N LYS A 269 -9.45 -48.47 -17.77
CA LYS A 269 -8.53 -49.47 -18.33
C LYS A 269 -9.21 -50.84 -18.43
N ARG A 270 -9.84 -51.29 -17.33
CA ARG A 270 -10.55 -52.55 -17.27
C ARG A 270 -11.75 -52.61 -18.24
N LEU A 271 -12.50 -51.51 -18.39
CA LEU A 271 -13.62 -51.43 -19.33
C LEU A 271 -13.16 -51.49 -20.81
N LEU A 272 -12.03 -50.86 -21.11
CA LEU A 272 -11.42 -50.94 -22.44
C LEU A 272 -10.91 -52.34 -22.74
N GLU A 273 -10.28 -53.04 -21.80
CA GLU A 273 -9.83 -54.42 -21.93
C GLU A 273 -11.01 -55.41 -22.15
N LEU A 274 -12.15 -55.13 -21.50
CA LEU A 274 -13.35 -55.96 -21.64
C LEU A 274 -14.21 -55.59 -22.86
N ASN A 275 -13.81 -54.67 -23.70
CA ASN A 275 -14.56 -54.17 -24.86
C ASN A 275 -16.03 -53.78 -24.48
N ALA A 276 -16.19 -53.05 -23.38
CA ALA A 276 -17.50 -52.64 -22.89
C ALA A 276 -18.24 -51.71 -23.91
N PRO A 277 -19.59 -51.64 -23.87
CA PRO A 277 -20.33 -50.74 -24.72
C PRO A 277 -19.87 -49.28 -24.65
N ASP A 278 -19.82 -48.63 -25.81
CA ASP A 278 -19.35 -47.24 -25.96
C ASP A 278 -19.96 -46.22 -24.98
N ILE A 279 -21.25 -46.37 -24.67
CA ILE A 279 -21.96 -45.49 -23.74
C ILE A 279 -21.32 -45.54 -22.33
N ILE A 280 -20.95 -46.75 -21.87
CA ILE A 280 -20.30 -46.94 -20.57
C ILE A 280 -18.88 -46.37 -20.62
N VAL A 281 -18.15 -46.61 -21.66
CA VAL A 281 -16.77 -46.12 -21.86
C VAL A 281 -16.75 -44.58 -21.92
N ARG A 282 -17.66 -43.97 -22.66
CA ARG A 282 -17.80 -42.49 -22.73
C ARG A 282 -18.09 -41.90 -21.37
N ASN A 283 -19.01 -42.50 -20.62
CA ASN A 283 -19.34 -42.00 -19.25
C ASN A 283 -18.14 -42.10 -18.31
N GLU A 284 -17.37 -43.20 -18.34
CA GLU A 284 -16.14 -43.30 -17.53
C GLU A 284 -15.04 -42.34 -18.00
N LYS A 285 -14.88 -42.07 -19.29
CA LYS A 285 -13.97 -41.05 -19.82
C LYS A 285 -14.38 -39.67 -19.31
N ARG A 286 -15.68 -39.35 -19.30
CA ARG A 286 -16.19 -38.09 -18.74
C ARG A 286 -15.93 -38.00 -17.24
N MET A 287 -16.13 -39.08 -16.49
CA MET A 287 -15.84 -39.10 -15.05
C MET A 287 -14.35 -39.00 -14.76
N LEU A 288 -13.49 -39.56 -15.59
CA LEU A 288 -12.03 -39.38 -15.50
C LEU A 288 -11.63 -37.91 -15.75
N GLN A 289 -12.24 -37.29 -16.78
CA GLN A 289 -12.05 -35.86 -17.06
C GLN A 289 -12.45 -35.01 -15.85
N GLU A 290 -13.59 -35.27 -15.24
CA GLU A 290 -14.07 -34.57 -14.05
C GLU A 290 -13.19 -34.81 -12.82
N ALA A 291 -12.64 -36.01 -12.64
CA ALA A 291 -11.72 -36.32 -11.56
C ALA A 291 -10.37 -35.57 -11.69
N VAL A 292 -9.84 -35.48 -12.89
CA VAL A 292 -8.61 -34.71 -13.16
C VAL A 292 -8.86 -33.22 -13.03
N ASP A 293 -10.00 -32.73 -13.49
CA ASP A 293 -10.40 -31.32 -13.29
C ASP A 293 -10.49 -30.96 -11.81
N ALA A 294 -11.07 -31.83 -10.99
CA ALA A 294 -11.13 -31.63 -9.54
C ALA A 294 -9.73 -31.68 -8.88
N LEU A 295 -8.84 -32.50 -9.36
CA LEU A 295 -7.45 -32.57 -8.87
C LEU A 295 -6.71 -31.25 -9.13
N ILE A 296 -6.86 -30.69 -10.33
CA ILE A 296 -6.15 -29.49 -10.75
C ILE A 296 -6.79 -28.23 -10.15
N ASP A 297 -8.10 -28.07 -10.31
CA ASP A 297 -8.83 -26.88 -9.84
C ASP A 297 -10.28 -27.24 -9.44
N ASN A 298 -10.45 -27.64 -8.19
CA ASN A 298 -11.76 -28.08 -7.68
C ASN A 298 -12.74 -26.90 -7.58
N GLY A 299 -13.95 -27.10 -8.10
CA GLY A 299 -15.01 -26.07 -8.09
C GLY A 299 -14.98 -25.07 -9.25
N ARG A 300 -14.04 -25.17 -10.16
CA ARG A 300 -13.99 -24.30 -11.36
C ARG A 300 -15.10 -24.62 -12.36
N ARG A 301 -15.52 -25.87 -12.41
CA ARG A 301 -16.65 -26.35 -13.20
C ARG A 301 -17.70 -27.03 -12.34
N GLY A 302 -18.87 -26.42 -12.19
CA GLY A 302 -19.97 -26.97 -11.44
C GLY A 302 -19.74 -27.01 -9.92
N ARG A 303 -20.41 -27.95 -9.24
CA ARG A 303 -20.28 -28.10 -7.80
C ARG A 303 -18.91 -28.68 -7.42
N PRO A 304 -18.23 -28.14 -6.40
CA PRO A 304 -16.96 -28.69 -5.96
C PRO A 304 -17.13 -30.09 -5.38
N VAL A 305 -16.11 -30.91 -5.57
CA VAL A 305 -16.02 -32.22 -4.91
C VAL A 305 -15.80 -31.99 -3.41
N THR A 306 -16.63 -32.61 -2.57
CA THR A 306 -16.60 -32.44 -1.12
C THR A 306 -16.07 -33.68 -0.40
N GLY A 307 -15.49 -33.44 0.75
CA GLY A 307 -15.09 -34.46 1.71
C GLY A 307 -16.06 -34.60 2.88
N PRO A 308 -15.67 -35.25 3.97
CA PRO A 308 -16.48 -35.35 5.19
C PRO A 308 -16.92 -33.98 5.71
N GLY A 309 -18.17 -33.86 6.14
CA GLY A 309 -18.71 -32.57 6.60
C GLY A 309 -19.06 -31.59 5.48
N ASN A 310 -19.23 -32.08 4.24
CA ASN A 310 -19.58 -31.26 3.06
C ASN A 310 -18.59 -30.12 2.74
N ARG A 311 -17.34 -30.18 3.26
CA ARG A 311 -16.26 -29.23 2.98
C ARG A 311 -15.65 -29.49 1.61
N PRO A 312 -15.50 -28.48 0.73
CA PRO A 312 -14.77 -28.63 -0.53
C PRO A 312 -13.33 -29.11 -0.30
N LEU A 313 -12.87 -30.05 -1.11
CA LEU A 313 -11.49 -30.54 -1.05
C LEU A 313 -10.54 -29.50 -1.67
N LYS A 314 -9.38 -29.32 -1.05
CA LYS A 314 -8.35 -28.41 -1.50
C LYS A 314 -7.56 -29.01 -2.68
N SER A 315 -7.66 -28.42 -3.86
CA SER A 315 -6.99 -28.85 -5.07
C SER A 315 -5.57 -28.31 -5.19
N LEU A 316 -4.83 -28.72 -6.24
CA LEU A 316 -3.49 -28.19 -6.55
C LEU A 316 -3.49 -26.67 -6.78
N SER A 317 -4.49 -26.17 -7.50
CA SER A 317 -4.65 -24.72 -7.71
C SER A 317 -4.87 -23.96 -6.40
N ASP A 318 -5.66 -24.53 -5.49
CA ASP A 318 -5.95 -23.90 -4.19
C ASP A 318 -4.71 -23.86 -3.28
N MET A 319 -3.72 -24.71 -3.52
CA MET A 319 -2.43 -24.63 -2.83
C MET A 319 -1.59 -23.43 -3.27
N LEU A 320 -1.83 -22.88 -4.44
CA LEU A 320 -1.09 -21.74 -5.00
C LEU A 320 -1.87 -20.43 -4.87
N LYS A 321 -3.20 -20.48 -5.04
CA LYS A 321 -4.11 -19.33 -5.06
C LYS A 321 -4.51 -18.85 -3.66
N GLY A 322 -4.91 -17.59 -3.59
CA GLY A 322 -5.56 -16.99 -2.43
C GLY A 322 -4.63 -16.71 -1.25
N LYS A 323 -5.22 -16.27 -0.12
CA LYS A 323 -4.51 -15.86 1.09
C LYS A 323 -3.76 -17.01 1.76
N GLN A 324 -4.23 -18.23 1.61
CA GLN A 324 -3.64 -19.44 2.18
C GLN A 324 -2.82 -20.25 1.17
N GLY A 325 -2.61 -19.69 -0.04
CA GLY A 325 -1.77 -20.30 -1.06
C GLY A 325 -0.28 -20.12 -0.77
N ARG A 326 0.57 -20.90 -1.44
CA ARG A 326 2.04 -20.85 -1.25
C ARG A 326 2.63 -19.48 -1.51
N PHE A 327 2.19 -18.78 -2.56
CA PHE A 327 2.72 -17.46 -2.88
C PHE A 327 2.50 -16.46 -1.75
N ARG A 328 1.29 -16.38 -1.20
CA ARG A 328 0.95 -15.39 -0.17
C ARG A 328 1.33 -15.79 1.25
N GLN A 329 1.30 -17.09 1.56
CA GLN A 329 1.50 -17.57 2.93
C GLN A 329 2.94 -17.97 3.24
N ASN A 330 3.69 -18.46 2.23
CA ASN A 330 5.00 -19.05 2.46
C ASN A 330 6.14 -18.38 1.68
N LEU A 331 5.87 -17.68 0.57
CA LEU A 331 6.89 -17.03 -0.27
C LEU A 331 6.97 -15.53 -0.04
N LEU A 332 5.84 -14.79 -0.13
CA LEU A 332 5.82 -13.35 0.14
C LEU A 332 5.99 -13.00 1.61
N GLY A 333 5.73 -13.93 2.51
CA GLY A 333 5.94 -13.78 3.93
C GLY A 333 6.06 -15.13 4.60
N LYS A 334 6.96 -15.27 5.56
CA LYS A 334 7.21 -16.49 6.32
C LYS A 334 7.09 -16.20 7.82
N ARG A 335 6.77 -17.23 8.59
CA ARG A 335 6.95 -17.18 10.05
C ARG A 335 8.43 -17.27 10.35
N VAL A 336 8.89 -16.42 11.28
CA VAL A 336 10.31 -16.32 11.65
C VAL A 336 10.50 -16.66 13.12
N ASP A 337 11.68 -17.22 13.44
CA ASP A 337 12.14 -17.40 14.80
C ASP A 337 12.69 -16.09 15.37
N TYR A 338 13.07 -16.07 16.62
CA TYR A 338 13.56 -14.88 17.34
C TYR A 338 12.57 -13.73 17.33
N SER A 339 11.31 -14.06 17.55
CA SER A 339 10.21 -13.11 17.64
C SER A 339 9.34 -13.41 18.85
N GLY A 340 8.73 -12.37 19.37
CA GLY A 340 7.82 -12.46 20.51
C GLY A 340 6.68 -11.47 20.34
N ARG A 341 5.67 -11.58 21.19
CA ARG A 341 4.51 -10.69 21.18
C ARG A 341 4.05 -10.39 22.60
N SER A 342 3.75 -9.15 22.89
CA SER A 342 3.18 -8.74 24.16
C SER A 342 2.31 -7.50 24.03
N VAL A 343 1.56 -7.20 25.06
CA VAL A 343 0.79 -5.96 25.19
C VAL A 343 1.75 -4.78 25.34
N ILE A 344 1.37 -3.62 24.83
CA ILE A 344 2.12 -2.39 24.94
C ILE A 344 1.54 -1.47 26.03
N VAL A 345 2.44 -0.75 26.67
CA VAL A 345 2.12 0.33 27.60
C VAL A 345 2.95 1.56 27.29
N VAL A 346 2.53 2.71 27.77
CA VAL A 346 3.29 3.94 27.56
C VAL A 346 4.57 3.94 28.37
N GLY A 347 5.66 4.41 27.77
CA GLY A 347 6.96 4.63 28.44
C GLY A 347 7.36 6.10 28.31
N PRO A 348 6.83 7.00 29.16
CA PRO A 348 7.11 8.44 29.06
C PRO A 348 8.56 8.80 29.37
N GLU A 349 9.26 7.95 30.13
CA GLU A 349 10.66 8.10 30.50
C GLU A 349 11.66 7.72 29.39
N LEU A 350 11.20 7.01 28.36
CA LEU A 350 12.04 6.54 27.27
C LEU A 350 12.49 7.72 26.39
N LYS A 351 13.70 7.63 25.86
CA LYS A 351 14.15 8.45 24.73
C LYS A 351 13.55 7.96 23.43
N MET A 352 13.53 8.82 22.40
CA MET A 352 12.87 8.49 21.14
C MET A 352 13.38 7.22 20.47
N HIS A 353 14.67 6.90 20.62
CA HIS A 353 15.30 5.70 20.05
C HIS A 353 15.17 4.44 20.93
N GLN A 354 14.51 4.54 22.10
CA GLN A 354 14.46 3.47 23.10
C GLN A 354 13.08 2.82 23.16
N CYS A 355 13.07 1.54 23.52
CA CYS A 355 11.86 0.81 23.91
C CYS A 355 12.12 -0.01 25.17
N GLY A 356 11.08 -0.17 26.00
CA GLY A 356 11.14 -1.04 27.15
C GLY A 356 10.76 -2.47 26.77
N LEU A 357 11.70 -3.41 26.91
CA LEU A 357 11.47 -4.82 26.64
C LEU A 357 11.37 -5.60 27.96
N PRO A 358 10.32 -6.43 28.19
CA PRO A 358 10.25 -7.29 29.35
C PRO A 358 11.50 -8.16 29.47
N LYS A 359 12.10 -8.19 30.64
CA LYS A 359 13.37 -8.91 30.84
C LYS A 359 13.28 -10.42 30.57
N GLU A 360 12.14 -11.05 30.89
CA GLU A 360 11.89 -12.46 30.55
C GLU A 360 11.85 -12.70 29.04
N MET A 361 11.19 -11.80 28.30
CA MET A 361 11.14 -11.84 26.83
C MET A 361 12.53 -11.59 26.23
N ALA A 362 13.27 -10.62 26.75
CA ALA A 362 14.63 -10.32 26.30
C ALA A 362 15.57 -11.52 26.51
N LEU A 363 15.49 -12.20 27.65
CA LEU A 363 16.31 -13.39 27.93
C LEU A 363 16.04 -14.49 26.89
N GLU A 364 14.79 -14.73 26.54
CA GLU A 364 14.45 -15.77 25.56
C GLU A 364 14.85 -15.39 24.13
N LEU A 365 14.65 -14.14 23.72
CA LEU A 365 15.04 -13.65 22.39
C LEU A 365 16.57 -13.65 22.20
N PHE A 366 17.31 -13.17 23.19
CA PHE A 366 18.76 -13.06 23.14
C PHE A 366 19.51 -14.33 23.66
N LYS A 367 18.81 -15.41 23.94
CA LYS A 367 19.36 -16.61 24.51
C LYS A 367 20.66 -17.11 23.87
N PRO A 368 20.79 -17.25 22.54
CA PRO A 368 22.03 -17.68 21.90
C PRO A 368 23.19 -16.70 22.12
N PHE A 369 22.91 -15.39 22.10
CA PHE A 369 23.92 -14.36 22.30
C PHE A 369 24.43 -14.36 23.75
N VAL A 370 23.52 -14.50 24.71
CA VAL A 370 23.85 -14.62 26.13
C VAL A 370 24.67 -15.87 26.39
N MET A 371 24.28 -17.01 25.81
CA MET A 371 25.06 -18.26 25.96
C MET A 371 26.47 -18.12 25.37
N LYS A 372 26.61 -17.52 24.20
CA LYS A 372 27.92 -17.23 23.58
C LYS A 372 28.76 -16.33 24.47
N ARG A 373 28.17 -15.26 25.03
CA ARG A 373 28.89 -14.33 25.90
C ARG A 373 29.34 -15.00 27.22
N LEU A 374 28.48 -15.82 27.84
CA LEU A 374 28.80 -16.59 29.04
C LEU A 374 29.96 -17.56 28.82
N VAL A 375 30.06 -18.22 27.70
CA VAL A 375 31.18 -19.10 27.35
C VAL A 375 32.45 -18.30 27.10
N ASN A 376 32.34 -17.19 26.34
CA ASN A 376 33.49 -16.34 26.02
C ASN A 376 34.06 -15.61 27.26
N SER A 377 33.23 -15.24 28.23
CA SER A 377 33.67 -14.63 29.51
C SER A 377 34.21 -15.66 30.54
N GLY A 378 34.21 -16.95 30.21
CA GLY A 378 34.70 -18.00 31.08
C GLY A 378 33.76 -18.36 32.26
N GLN A 379 32.58 -17.72 32.35
CA GLN A 379 31.59 -18.01 33.40
C GLN A 379 30.92 -19.38 33.21
N ALA A 380 30.89 -19.87 31.95
CA ALA A 380 30.41 -21.20 31.64
C ALA A 380 31.50 -22.00 30.90
N THR A 381 31.69 -23.25 31.28
CA THR A 381 32.73 -24.12 30.71
C THR A 381 32.36 -24.64 29.31
N ASN A 382 31.10 -24.75 29.01
CA ASN A 382 30.59 -25.19 27.71
C ASN A 382 29.14 -24.72 27.49
N ILE A 383 28.65 -24.89 26.25
CA ILE A 383 27.30 -24.49 25.83
C ILE A 383 26.20 -25.16 26.69
N LYS A 384 26.38 -26.43 27.13
CA LYS A 384 25.41 -27.12 27.99
C LYS A 384 25.33 -26.49 29.37
N SER A 385 26.47 -26.07 29.94
CA SER A 385 26.54 -25.35 31.22
C SER A 385 25.89 -23.95 31.06
N ALA A 386 26.21 -23.20 30.00
CA ALA A 386 25.59 -21.93 29.71
C ALA A 386 24.07 -22.04 29.59
N LYS A 387 23.55 -23.04 28.85
CA LYS A 387 22.12 -23.30 28.73
C LYS A 387 21.44 -23.53 30.08
N ARG A 388 22.02 -24.33 30.96
CA ARG A 388 21.51 -24.57 32.34
C ARG A 388 21.51 -23.30 33.20
N MET A 389 22.55 -22.46 33.05
CA MET A 389 22.60 -21.17 33.75
C MET A 389 21.48 -20.23 33.28
N VAL A 390 21.24 -20.14 31.98
CA VAL A 390 20.16 -19.35 31.40
C VAL A 390 18.79 -19.88 31.84
N GLU A 391 18.57 -21.19 31.83
CA GLU A 391 17.32 -21.84 32.28
C GLU A 391 17.04 -21.59 33.77
N ARG A 392 18.08 -21.43 34.58
CA ARG A 392 17.97 -21.10 36.01
C ARG A 392 17.91 -19.60 36.30
N ALA A 393 18.11 -18.77 35.27
CA ALA A 393 18.11 -17.30 35.36
C ALA A 393 18.97 -16.79 36.55
N THR A 394 20.24 -17.22 36.61
CA THR A 394 21.18 -16.77 37.67
C THR A 394 21.49 -15.27 37.52
N THR A 395 21.93 -14.61 38.64
CA THR A 395 22.26 -13.16 38.60
C THR A 395 23.27 -12.81 37.52
N ALA A 396 24.30 -13.60 37.32
CA ALA A 396 25.29 -13.43 36.27
C ALA A 396 24.70 -13.44 34.84
N VAL A 397 23.57 -14.14 34.63
CA VAL A 397 22.87 -14.12 33.34
C VAL A 397 22.22 -12.76 33.06
N TRP A 398 21.69 -12.13 34.09
CA TRP A 398 21.07 -10.81 33.94
C TRP A 398 22.11 -9.71 33.60
N ASP A 399 23.27 -9.75 34.25
CA ASP A 399 24.37 -8.84 33.98
C ASP A 399 24.87 -8.99 32.52
N VAL A 400 25.05 -10.24 32.10
CA VAL A 400 25.46 -10.54 30.71
C VAL A 400 24.36 -10.15 29.71
N LEU A 401 23.09 -10.33 30.05
CA LEU A 401 21.97 -9.92 29.20
C LEU A 401 21.97 -8.40 28.98
N GLU A 402 22.20 -7.64 30.07
CA GLU A 402 22.30 -6.18 29.97
C GLU A 402 23.41 -5.73 29.01
N ASP A 403 24.58 -6.41 29.08
CA ASP A 403 25.69 -6.12 28.17
C ASP A 403 25.43 -6.52 26.73
N VAL A 404 24.70 -7.63 26.50
CA VAL A 404 24.37 -8.12 25.16
C VAL A 404 23.32 -7.23 24.47
N ILE A 405 22.41 -6.66 25.25
CA ILE A 405 21.34 -5.78 24.73
C ILE A 405 21.90 -4.42 24.28
N LYS A 406 22.96 -3.94 24.90
CA LYS A 406 23.59 -2.69 24.51
C LYS A 406 23.95 -2.73 23.01
N GLU A 407 23.53 -1.69 22.29
CA GLU A 407 23.80 -1.53 20.87
C GLU A 407 23.21 -2.61 19.92
N HIS A 408 22.32 -3.48 20.39
CA HIS A 408 21.62 -4.45 19.55
C HIS A 408 20.16 -4.03 19.35
N PRO A 409 19.81 -3.41 18.22
CA PRO A 409 18.45 -2.92 17.98
C PRO A 409 17.46 -4.08 17.83
N VAL A 410 16.22 -3.84 18.22
CA VAL A 410 15.09 -4.73 18.00
C VAL A 410 14.04 -4.04 17.14
N LEU A 411 13.33 -4.80 16.34
CA LEU A 411 12.25 -4.30 15.51
C LEU A 411 10.91 -4.49 16.23
N LEU A 412 10.13 -3.42 16.34
CA LEU A 412 8.75 -3.47 16.82
C LEU A 412 7.78 -3.34 15.64
N ASN A 413 6.77 -4.19 15.61
CA ASN A 413 5.74 -4.19 14.59
C ASN A 413 4.35 -4.24 15.23
N ARG A 414 3.42 -3.42 14.72
CA ARG A 414 2.00 -3.49 15.05
C ARG A 414 1.19 -3.90 13.82
N ALA A 415 0.34 -4.88 13.96
CA ALA A 415 -0.64 -5.25 12.94
C ALA A 415 -1.93 -4.42 13.10
N PRO A 416 -2.54 -3.93 12.00
CA PRO A 416 -2.12 -4.07 10.61
C PRO A 416 -0.98 -3.12 10.22
N THR A 417 0.01 -3.61 9.48
CA THR A 417 1.10 -2.78 8.94
C THR A 417 0.66 -2.15 7.62
N LEU A 418 0.19 -0.91 7.68
CA LEU A 418 -0.36 -0.20 6.52
C LEU A 418 0.71 0.55 5.72
N HIS A 419 1.83 0.89 6.35
CA HIS A 419 2.94 1.64 5.74
C HIS A 419 4.26 1.26 6.41
N ARG A 420 5.39 1.67 5.84
CA ARG A 420 6.72 1.27 6.31
C ARG A 420 7.01 1.65 7.76
N LEU A 421 6.41 2.73 8.28
CA LEU A 421 6.59 3.16 9.66
C LEU A 421 5.85 2.28 10.69
N GLY A 422 5.06 1.30 10.24
CA GLY A 422 4.50 0.25 11.10
C GLY A 422 5.54 -0.75 11.59
N ILE A 423 6.78 -0.68 11.11
CA ILE A 423 7.94 -1.43 11.60
C ILE A 423 9.07 -0.43 11.82
N GLN A 424 9.52 -0.28 13.04
CA GLN A 424 10.63 0.59 13.40
C GLN A 424 11.60 -0.13 14.32
N ALA A 425 12.87 0.26 14.27
CA ALA A 425 13.90 -0.24 15.16
C ALA A 425 14.02 0.64 16.41
N PHE A 426 14.31 0.02 17.52
CA PHE A 426 14.56 0.67 18.81
C PHE A 426 15.72 -0.01 19.52
N GLU A 427 16.41 0.74 20.35
CA GLU A 427 17.36 0.17 21.31
C GLU A 427 16.58 -0.33 22.54
N PRO A 428 16.64 -1.61 22.87
CA PRO A 428 15.88 -2.15 24.00
C PRO A 428 16.51 -1.75 25.34
N ILE A 429 15.64 -1.43 26.29
CA ILE A 429 15.98 -1.29 27.72
C ILE A 429 15.16 -2.33 28.47
N LEU A 430 15.79 -3.01 29.43
CA LEU A 430 15.10 -3.98 30.26
C LEU A 430 14.06 -3.29 31.13
N SER A 431 12.83 -3.78 31.12
CA SER A 431 11.75 -3.31 31.95
C SER A 431 11.20 -4.41 32.83
N GLU A 432 10.75 -4.01 34.01
CA GLU A 432 9.99 -4.90 34.88
C GLU A 432 8.59 -5.13 34.33
N GLY A 433 7.99 -6.26 34.66
CA GLY A 433 6.66 -6.63 34.18
C GLY A 433 6.70 -7.44 32.89
N ARG A 434 5.56 -7.54 32.22
CA ARG A 434 5.36 -8.36 31.01
C ARG A 434 4.91 -7.58 29.78
N ALA A 435 4.76 -6.26 29.93
CA ALA A 435 4.34 -5.36 28.85
C ALA A 435 5.55 -4.66 28.23
N ILE A 436 5.48 -4.45 26.93
CA ILE A 436 6.45 -3.66 26.17
C ILE A 436 6.15 -2.17 26.43
N LYS A 437 7.16 -1.40 26.81
CA LYS A 437 7.05 0.05 26.94
C LYS A 437 7.36 0.70 25.60
N LEU A 438 6.43 1.52 25.09
CA LEU A 438 6.54 2.21 23.83
C LEU A 438 6.64 3.72 24.04
N HIS A 439 7.52 4.37 23.28
CA HIS A 439 7.64 5.82 23.30
C HIS A 439 6.36 6.49 22.77
N PRO A 440 5.80 7.49 23.47
CA PRO A 440 4.51 8.06 23.08
C PRO A 440 4.49 8.76 21.71
N LEU A 441 5.60 9.34 21.27
CA LEU A 441 5.67 10.04 19.96
C LEU A 441 5.57 9.11 18.75
N VAL A 442 5.94 7.83 18.87
CA VAL A 442 5.84 6.88 17.77
C VAL A 442 4.46 6.24 17.65
N CYS A 443 3.58 6.43 18.61
CA CYS A 443 2.23 5.88 18.60
C CYS A 443 1.43 6.31 17.36
N THR A 444 1.63 7.55 16.91
CA THR A 444 0.97 8.08 15.70
C THR A 444 1.39 7.29 14.45
N ALA A 445 2.68 6.96 14.30
CA ALA A 445 3.20 6.18 13.18
C ALA A 445 2.67 4.75 13.17
N TYR A 446 2.55 4.12 14.33
CA TYR A 446 1.97 2.79 14.48
C TYR A 446 0.44 2.78 14.47
N ASN A 447 -0.22 3.93 14.57
CA ASN A 447 -1.64 4.04 14.90
C ASN A 447 -2.01 3.18 16.13
N ALA A 448 -1.15 3.22 17.16
CA ALA A 448 -1.26 2.42 18.38
C ALA A 448 -1.87 3.23 19.51
N ASP A 449 -2.70 2.56 20.28
CA ASP A 449 -3.19 3.05 21.58
C ASP A 449 -2.93 2.01 22.69
N PHE A 450 -3.19 2.38 23.90
CA PHE A 450 -2.87 1.54 25.06
C PHE A 450 -4.11 0.91 25.72
N ASP A 451 -5.12 0.61 24.90
CA ASP A 451 -6.38 -0.02 25.31
C ASP A 451 -6.32 -1.56 25.36
N GLY A 452 -5.15 -2.14 25.14
CA GLY A 452 -4.91 -3.59 25.05
C GLY A 452 -4.24 -4.02 23.76
N ASP A 453 -3.77 -3.07 22.95
CA ASP A 453 -2.98 -3.34 21.75
C ASP A 453 -1.74 -4.17 22.05
N GLN A 454 -1.40 -5.06 21.13
CA GLN A 454 -0.21 -5.88 21.16
C GLN A 454 0.74 -5.51 20.01
N MET A 455 2.04 -5.64 20.28
CA MET A 455 3.07 -5.48 19.27
C MET A 455 3.99 -6.71 19.24
N ALA A 456 4.47 -7.02 18.03
CA ALA A 456 5.48 -8.06 17.84
C ALA A 456 6.88 -7.46 17.94
N VAL A 457 7.80 -8.23 18.52
CA VAL A 457 9.23 -7.91 18.61
C VAL A 457 10.00 -8.89 17.75
N HIS A 458 10.92 -8.39 16.94
CA HIS A 458 11.79 -9.19 16.10
C HIS A 458 13.25 -8.82 16.35
N LEU A 459 14.11 -9.81 16.36
CA LEU A 459 15.54 -9.63 16.62
C LEU A 459 16.33 -9.77 15.30
N PRO A 460 17.01 -8.72 14.82
CA PRO A 460 18.00 -8.85 13.74
C PRO A 460 19.18 -9.72 14.19
N LEU A 461 19.58 -10.69 13.37
CA LEU A 461 20.61 -11.66 13.75
C LEU A 461 21.98 -11.35 13.16
N SER A 462 22.05 -11.03 11.85
CA SER A 462 23.32 -10.76 11.18
C SER A 462 23.81 -9.33 11.43
N ALA A 463 25.10 -9.09 11.22
CA ALA A 463 25.70 -7.76 11.35
C ALA A 463 25.10 -6.77 10.34
N GLU A 464 24.85 -7.24 9.11
CA GLU A 464 24.21 -6.46 8.04
C GLU A 464 22.79 -6.07 8.42
N ALA A 465 21.98 -7.02 8.94
CA ALA A 465 20.62 -6.74 9.39
C ALA A 465 20.59 -5.74 10.55
N GLN A 466 21.54 -5.85 11.49
CA GLN A 466 21.67 -4.89 12.59
C GLN A 466 22.08 -3.49 12.09
N ALA A 467 23.00 -3.42 11.13
CA ALA A 467 23.41 -2.15 10.51
C ALA A 467 22.24 -1.48 9.76
N GLU A 468 21.48 -2.22 8.97
CA GLU A 468 20.28 -1.72 8.31
C GLU A 468 19.21 -1.27 9.31
N ALA A 469 18.97 -2.03 10.38
CA ALA A 469 18.04 -1.66 11.42
C ALA A 469 18.46 -0.34 12.09
N ARG A 470 19.74 -0.14 12.35
CA ARG A 470 20.28 1.06 12.98
C ARG A 470 20.27 2.28 12.07
N MET A 471 20.69 2.13 10.80
CA MET A 471 20.83 3.23 9.87
C MET A 471 19.51 3.65 9.20
N LEU A 472 18.68 2.68 8.82
CA LEU A 472 17.49 2.95 8.03
C LEU A 472 16.19 2.91 8.86
N MET A 473 16.09 1.97 9.82
CA MET A 473 14.83 1.68 10.49
C MET A 473 14.70 2.28 11.89
N LEU A 474 15.76 2.85 12.43
CA LEU A 474 15.71 3.47 13.76
C LEU A 474 14.65 4.58 13.79
N SER A 475 13.88 4.67 14.85
CA SER A 475 12.79 5.64 15.01
C SER A 475 13.23 7.10 14.81
N VAL A 476 14.45 7.43 15.23
CA VAL A 476 15.05 8.78 15.06
C VAL A 476 15.22 9.14 13.59
N ASN A 477 15.50 8.18 12.72
CA ASN A 477 15.66 8.41 11.29
C ASN A 477 14.34 8.48 10.51
N ASN A 478 13.22 8.20 11.17
CA ASN A 478 11.90 8.14 10.57
C ASN A 478 10.93 9.18 11.15
N ILE A 479 11.41 10.40 11.35
CA ILE A 479 10.61 11.52 11.87
C ILE A 479 9.60 12.01 10.84
N LEU A 480 9.98 12.02 9.55
CA LEU A 480 9.14 12.51 8.46
C LEU A 480 8.30 11.40 7.80
N ALA A 481 7.10 11.76 7.37
CA ALA A 481 6.24 10.85 6.60
C ALA A 481 6.72 10.74 5.15
N PRO A 482 6.86 9.52 4.60
CA PRO A 482 7.28 9.34 3.20
C PRO A 482 6.23 9.84 2.18
N LYS A 483 4.97 10.03 2.59
CA LYS A 483 3.88 10.46 1.69
C LYS A 483 3.92 11.94 1.32
N ASP A 484 4.32 12.83 2.25
CA ASP A 484 4.24 14.29 2.12
C ASP A 484 5.40 15.06 2.77
N GLY A 485 6.38 14.36 3.33
CA GLY A 485 7.52 14.98 4.01
C GLY A 485 7.20 15.74 5.29
N LYS A 486 5.97 15.65 5.80
CA LYS A 486 5.59 16.30 7.07
C LYS A 486 5.98 15.43 8.26
N PRO A 487 6.28 16.02 9.43
CA PRO A 487 6.57 15.25 10.63
C PRO A 487 5.43 14.31 11.02
N VAL A 488 5.75 13.05 11.29
CA VAL A 488 4.82 12.06 11.86
C VAL A 488 4.94 12.02 13.37
N ALA A 489 6.16 12.13 13.90
CA ALA A 489 6.43 12.17 15.32
C ALA A 489 6.13 13.59 15.86
N VAL A 490 4.86 13.88 16.07
CA VAL A 490 4.40 15.17 16.60
C VAL A 490 3.82 14.95 18.00
N PRO A 491 4.08 15.85 18.97
CA PRO A 491 3.45 15.79 20.28
C PRO A 491 1.93 15.68 20.18
N SER A 492 1.33 14.91 21.06
CA SER A 492 -0.11 14.64 21.08
C SER A 492 -0.66 14.61 22.50
N GLN A 493 -1.97 14.75 22.65
CA GLN A 493 -2.69 14.61 23.90
C GLN A 493 -2.10 15.45 25.06
N ASP A 494 -1.63 14.83 26.15
CA ASP A 494 -1.12 15.54 27.33
C ASP A 494 0.13 16.39 27.05
N MET A 495 0.96 16.00 26.08
CA MET A 495 2.11 16.80 25.66
C MET A 495 1.68 18.14 25.06
N VAL A 496 0.64 18.12 24.23
CA VAL A 496 0.06 19.33 23.63
C VAL A 496 -0.65 20.16 24.70
N LEU A 497 -1.43 19.53 25.56
CA LEU A 497 -2.19 20.22 26.62
C LEU A 497 -1.26 20.92 27.60
N GLY A 498 -0.17 20.25 28.03
CA GLY A 498 0.82 20.86 28.93
C GLY A 498 1.57 22.01 28.28
N SER A 499 1.95 21.90 27.03
CA SER A 499 2.59 22.99 26.27
C SER A 499 1.64 24.16 26.03
N TYR A 500 0.38 23.89 25.76
CA TYR A 500 -0.66 24.91 25.63
C TYR A 500 -0.89 25.65 26.94
N TYR A 501 -1.04 24.93 28.08
CA TYR A 501 -1.20 25.52 29.39
C TYR A 501 0.00 26.40 29.81
N LEU A 502 1.21 25.98 29.44
CA LEU A 502 2.44 26.72 29.68
C LEU A 502 2.47 28.06 28.95
N THR A 503 1.92 28.10 27.74
CA THR A 503 2.06 29.24 26.81
C THR A 503 0.83 30.15 26.74
N ILE A 504 -0.28 29.83 27.40
CA ILE A 504 -1.47 30.66 27.44
C ILE A 504 -1.21 31.90 28.31
N ILE A 505 -1.79 33.02 27.96
CA ILE A 505 -1.68 34.29 28.68
C ILE A 505 -2.95 34.53 29.48
N LYS A 506 -2.82 34.92 30.75
CA LYS A 506 -3.92 35.30 31.63
C LYS A 506 -3.83 36.77 31.97
N GLU A 507 -4.81 37.54 31.53
CA GLU A 507 -4.92 38.94 31.88
C GLU A 507 -5.37 39.12 33.36
N GLY A 508 -4.83 40.11 34.07
CA GLY A 508 -5.13 40.34 35.47
C GLY A 508 -4.53 39.32 36.44
N ALA A 509 -3.53 38.55 36.01
CA ALA A 509 -2.86 37.59 36.88
C ALA A 509 -1.92 38.26 37.86
N LYS A 510 -1.67 37.63 39.03
CA LYS A 510 -0.75 38.15 40.05
C LYS A 510 0.66 38.34 39.48
N GLY A 511 1.24 39.55 39.64
CA GLY A 511 2.56 39.87 39.11
C GLY A 511 2.58 40.43 37.69
N GLU A 512 1.44 40.76 37.11
CA GLU A 512 1.37 41.37 35.78
C GLU A 512 2.12 42.71 35.72
N GLY A 513 2.96 42.93 34.69
CA GLY A 513 3.74 44.12 34.47
C GLY A 513 5.08 44.22 35.28
N MET A 514 5.40 43.24 36.09
CA MET A 514 6.70 43.20 36.79
C MET A 514 7.87 43.11 35.81
N ARG A 515 8.99 43.71 36.17
CA ARG A 515 10.23 43.76 35.40
C ARG A 515 11.32 42.97 36.12
N PHE A 516 12.00 42.11 35.38
CA PHE A 516 13.06 41.27 35.93
C PHE A 516 14.36 41.46 35.17
N SER A 517 15.48 41.38 35.85
CA SER A 517 16.83 41.55 35.26
C SER A 517 17.27 40.30 34.47
N SER A 518 16.74 39.16 34.82
CA SER A 518 17.08 37.89 34.16
C SER A 518 15.92 36.88 34.25
N PHE A 519 16.01 35.85 33.42
CA PHE A 519 15.08 34.73 33.51
C PHE A 519 15.07 34.06 34.90
N ASN A 520 16.26 33.86 35.48
CA ASN A 520 16.38 33.19 36.79
C ASN A 520 15.68 33.96 37.91
N GLU A 521 15.72 35.29 37.85
CA GLU A 521 14.99 36.15 38.83
C GLU A 521 13.49 35.98 38.68
N ALA A 522 12.98 35.97 37.44
CA ALA A 522 11.56 35.73 37.17
C ALA A 522 11.11 34.35 37.65
N LEU A 523 11.95 33.33 37.45
CA LEU A 523 11.69 31.97 37.90
C LEU A 523 11.66 31.87 39.44
N LEU A 524 12.56 32.60 40.09
CA LEU A 524 12.62 32.66 41.57
C LEU A 524 11.37 33.35 42.14
N ALA A 525 10.92 34.44 41.53
CA ALA A 525 9.66 35.12 41.90
C ALA A 525 8.44 34.21 41.69
N TYR A 526 8.44 33.39 40.64
CA TYR A 526 7.40 32.38 40.41
C TYR A 526 7.38 31.32 41.53
N PHE A 527 8.53 30.78 41.89
CA PHE A 527 8.62 29.78 42.98
C PHE A 527 8.22 30.34 44.36
N HIS A 528 8.42 31.64 44.58
CA HIS A 528 7.93 32.33 45.80
C HIS A 528 6.46 32.71 45.75
N GLY A 529 5.78 32.48 44.62
CA GLY A 529 4.38 32.77 44.44
C GLY A 529 4.05 34.25 44.28
N GLU A 530 5.03 35.10 43.96
CA GLU A 530 4.83 36.51 43.65
C GLU A 530 4.30 36.77 42.25
N VAL A 531 4.59 35.85 41.34
CA VAL A 531 4.16 35.90 39.93
C VAL A 531 3.48 34.58 39.53
N GLU A 532 2.35 34.67 38.88
CA GLU A 532 1.71 33.48 38.27
C GLU A 532 2.40 33.07 36.96
N LEU A 533 2.34 31.78 36.59
CA LEU A 533 2.98 31.21 35.39
C LEU A 533 2.57 31.89 34.08
N GLN A 534 1.30 32.34 34.02
CA GLN A 534 0.67 32.93 32.83
C GLN A 534 0.59 34.45 32.87
N ALA A 535 1.16 35.09 33.93
CA ALA A 535 1.19 36.53 34.06
C ALA A 535 2.14 37.16 33.02
N ARG A 536 1.71 38.26 32.41
CA ARG A 536 2.52 39.05 31.49
C ARG A 536 3.58 39.81 32.22
N ILE A 537 4.84 39.55 32.01
CA ILE A 537 6.02 40.15 32.65
C ILE A 537 6.98 40.73 31.61
N LYS A 538 7.95 41.51 32.05
CA LYS A 538 9.01 42.04 31.20
C LYS A 538 10.39 41.57 31.71
N ILE A 539 11.20 41.01 30.85
CA ILE A 539 12.52 40.47 31.19
C ILE A 539 13.58 41.11 30.30
N TYR A 540 14.73 41.47 30.91
CA TYR A 540 15.90 41.92 30.14
C TYR A 540 16.64 40.71 29.59
N ILE A 541 16.73 40.62 28.26
CA ILE A 541 17.42 39.52 27.55
C ILE A 541 18.60 40.11 26.74
N PRO A 542 19.80 39.51 26.81
CA PRO A 542 20.94 39.93 26.00
C PRO A 542 20.60 39.82 24.48
N ASN A 543 20.95 40.85 23.71
CA ASN A 543 20.63 40.90 22.29
C ASN A 543 21.24 39.74 21.50
N LYS A 544 22.38 39.21 21.94
CA LYS A 544 23.01 37.99 21.34
C LYS A 544 22.14 36.74 21.40
N ASP A 545 21.16 36.68 22.32
CA ASP A 545 20.25 35.58 22.49
C ASP A 545 18.94 35.80 21.69
N ILE A 546 18.83 36.95 20.99
CA ILE A 546 17.74 37.27 20.08
C ILE A 546 18.23 37.00 18.66
N TYR A 547 17.68 36.01 18.00
CA TYR A 547 18.19 35.50 16.70
C TYR A 547 18.20 36.56 15.60
N GLU A 548 17.26 37.51 15.60
CA GLU A 548 17.18 38.58 14.57
C GLU A 548 18.13 39.74 14.78
N GLU A 549 18.75 39.85 15.97
CA GLU A 549 19.76 40.91 16.26
C GLU A 549 21.02 40.37 16.96
N PRO A 550 21.70 39.35 16.43
CA PRO A 550 22.82 38.70 17.12
C PRO A 550 24.09 39.58 17.18
N SER A 551 24.17 40.65 16.40
CA SER A 551 25.35 41.53 16.28
C SER A 551 25.26 42.83 17.13
N SER A 552 24.13 43.12 17.76
CA SER A 552 23.97 44.30 18.62
C SER A 552 24.45 44.04 20.04
N GLU A 553 25.36 44.84 20.54
CA GLU A 553 25.77 44.82 21.96
C GLU A 553 24.68 45.44 22.82
N GLY A 554 24.33 44.81 23.94
CA GLY A 554 23.36 45.33 24.89
C GLY A 554 22.29 44.34 25.34
N VAL A 555 21.28 44.81 26.01
CA VAL A 555 20.15 44.07 26.52
C VAL A 555 18.85 44.74 26.05
N SER A 556 17.89 43.93 25.58
CA SER A 556 16.56 44.39 25.21
C SER A 556 15.52 43.97 26.23
N LEU A 557 14.55 44.85 26.46
CA LEU A 557 13.40 44.52 27.30
C LEU A 557 12.37 43.78 26.49
N VAL A 558 12.10 42.54 26.89
CA VAL A 558 11.20 41.61 26.16
C VAL A 558 9.95 41.37 26.99
N THR A 559 8.80 41.52 26.37
CA THR A 559 7.49 41.18 27.01
C THR A 559 7.23 39.68 26.79
N THR A 560 6.98 38.96 27.89
CA THR A 560 6.76 37.50 27.86
C THR A 560 5.89 37.07 29.07
N THR A 561 5.71 35.76 29.21
CA THR A 561 5.20 35.16 30.47
C THR A 561 6.28 34.24 31.04
N VAL A 562 6.19 33.90 32.34
CA VAL A 562 7.13 32.92 32.90
C VAL A 562 7.10 31.59 32.17
N GLY A 563 5.92 31.14 31.77
CA GLY A 563 5.74 29.89 31.01
C GLY A 563 6.41 29.92 29.62
N ASN A 564 6.21 31.01 28.86
CA ASN A 564 6.90 31.19 27.58
C ASN A 564 8.41 31.29 27.73
N ALA A 565 8.87 31.93 28.79
CA ALA A 565 10.31 32.03 29.05
C ALA A 565 10.94 30.65 29.36
N ILE A 566 10.29 29.82 30.21
CA ILE A 566 10.73 28.44 30.47
C ILE A 566 10.81 27.62 29.17
N LEU A 567 9.80 27.71 28.32
CA LEU A 567 9.80 27.00 27.05
C LEU A 567 10.98 27.42 26.15
N ASN A 568 11.14 28.73 25.99
CA ASN A 568 12.13 29.26 25.03
C ASN A 568 13.57 29.10 25.51
N GLU A 569 13.80 29.00 26.85
CA GLU A 569 15.13 28.71 27.38
C GLU A 569 15.61 27.29 27.00
N GLU A 570 14.70 26.32 27.03
CA GLU A 570 15.01 24.93 26.64
C GLU A 570 15.16 24.74 25.12
N LEU A 571 14.66 25.71 24.33
CA LEU A 571 14.79 25.65 22.88
C LEU A 571 16.10 26.31 22.42
N PRO A 572 16.73 25.79 21.34
CA PRO A 572 17.85 26.46 20.68
C PRO A 572 17.50 27.92 20.28
N VAL A 573 18.48 28.79 20.30
CA VAL A 573 18.28 30.24 20.05
C VAL A 573 17.55 30.51 18.73
N GLU A 574 17.88 29.77 17.66
CA GLU A 574 17.29 29.94 16.32
C GLU A 574 15.79 29.49 16.24
N MET A 575 15.32 28.81 17.27
CA MET A 575 13.94 28.32 17.33
C MET A 575 13.06 29.10 18.31
N ARG A 576 13.64 30.03 19.05
CA ARG A 576 12.89 30.86 19.97
C ARG A 576 11.89 31.74 19.23
N TYR A 577 10.74 32.00 19.86
CA TYR A 577 9.62 32.72 19.25
C TYR A 577 9.69 34.24 19.51
N PHE A 578 10.80 34.88 19.14
CA PHE A 578 10.90 36.34 19.19
C PHE A 578 10.16 36.97 18.01
N HIS A 579 9.43 38.06 18.30
CA HIS A 579 8.80 38.88 17.28
C HIS A 579 8.60 40.33 17.81
N LEU A 580 8.49 41.29 16.89
CA LEU A 580 8.27 42.69 17.22
C LEU A 580 6.80 43.00 17.09
N GLU A 581 6.21 43.60 18.18
CA GLU A 581 4.87 44.13 18.14
C GLU A 581 4.87 45.65 18.46
N ASP A 582 3.88 46.36 17.89
CA ASP A 582 3.68 47.78 18.18
C ASP A 582 2.91 47.92 19.48
N GLU A 583 3.57 48.24 20.60
CA GLU A 583 2.94 48.62 21.86
C GLU A 583 2.75 50.16 21.94
N VAL A 584 1.63 50.62 22.50
CA VAL A 584 1.38 52.06 22.79
C VAL A 584 1.94 52.33 24.18
N ASN A 585 3.00 53.16 24.27
CA ASN A 585 3.56 53.55 25.57
C ASN A 585 2.64 54.53 26.30
N GLU A 586 2.96 54.82 27.57
CA GLU A 586 2.19 55.75 28.42
C GLU A 586 2.01 57.17 27.80
N ALA A 587 2.85 57.55 26.86
CA ALA A 587 2.80 58.81 26.11
C ALA A 587 1.96 58.73 24.81
N GLY A 588 1.26 57.66 24.53
CA GLY A 588 0.41 57.45 23.37
C GLY A 588 1.17 57.21 22.04
N LYS A 589 2.49 57.01 22.07
CA LYS A 589 3.30 56.73 20.88
C LYS A 589 3.44 55.21 20.69
N LYS A 590 3.30 54.75 19.46
CA LYS A 590 3.64 53.37 19.08
C LYS A 590 5.14 53.15 19.14
N VAL A 591 5.56 52.22 19.95
CA VAL A 591 6.97 51.78 20.06
C VAL A 591 7.03 50.31 19.74
N LYS A 592 7.99 49.87 18.93
CA LYS A 592 8.24 48.46 18.67
C LYS A 592 8.90 47.84 19.89
N VAL A 593 8.27 46.86 20.46
CA VAL A 593 8.75 46.10 21.63
C VAL A 593 8.94 44.63 21.23
N TRP A 594 10.00 44.03 21.70
CA TRP A 594 10.21 42.62 21.54
C TRP A 594 9.24 41.81 22.38
N HIS A 595 8.60 40.84 21.77
CA HIS A 595 7.75 39.86 22.43
C HIS A 595 8.36 38.46 22.27
N LEU A 596 8.31 37.68 23.33
CA LEU A 596 8.70 36.28 23.38
C LEU A 596 7.48 35.48 23.85
N ASN A 597 6.46 35.37 22.99
CA ASN A 597 5.23 34.67 23.31
C ASN A 597 4.66 34.04 22.05
N LYS A 598 4.33 32.80 22.19
CA LYS A 598 3.61 32.04 21.14
C LYS A 598 2.73 31.00 21.82
N LEU A 599 1.45 31.00 21.47
CA LEU A 599 0.55 29.96 21.94
C LEU A 599 0.84 28.68 21.20
N LEU A 600 1.22 27.62 21.88
CA LEU A 600 1.56 26.32 21.30
C LEU A 600 0.33 25.42 21.26
N ASP A 601 -0.28 25.34 20.10
CA ASP A 601 -1.26 24.31 19.79
C ASP A 601 -0.59 23.14 19.04
N LYS A 602 -1.35 22.12 18.71
CA LYS A 602 -0.85 20.94 17.97
C LYS A 602 -0.26 21.31 16.61
N LYS A 603 -0.79 22.34 15.95
CA LYS A 603 -0.32 22.78 14.62
C LYS A 603 1.02 23.48 14.73
N GLU A 604 1.17 24.38 15.72
CA GLU A 604 2.44 25.08 15.97
C GLU A 604 3.54 24.12 16.42
N LEU A 605 3.22 23.13 17.27
CA LEU A 605 4.17 22.07 17.63
C LEU A 605 4.61 21.26 16.38
N GLY A 606 3.69 20.98 15.45
CA GLY A 606 4.04 20.35 14.18
C GLY A 606 4.99 21.21 13.33
N ARG A 607 4.77 22.55 13.28
CA ARG A 607 5.67 23.49 12.60
C ARG A 607 7.03 23.58 13.27
N LEU A 608 7.05 23.58 14.61
CA LEU A 608 8.28 23.55 15.41
C LEU A 608 9.14 22.34 15.05
N VAL A 609 8.54 21.14 14.98
CA VAL A 609 9.24 19.91 14.62
C VAL A 609 9.76 19.96 13.18
N ALA A 610 8.98 20.48 12.24
CA ALA A 610 9.40 20.65 10.85
C ALA A 610 10.58 21.64 10.73
N LYS A 611 10.52 22.76 11.43
CA LYS A 611 11.63 23.75 11.49
C LYS A 611 12.88 23.13 12.12
N ALA A 612 12.74 22.39 13.22
CA ALA A 612 13.84 21.71 13.90
C ALA A 612 14.53 20.71 12.95
N HIS A 613 13.75 19.90 12.25
CA HIS A 613 14.30 18.93 11.32
C HIS A 613 15.06 19.59 10.15
N LYS A 614 14.53 20.70 9.63
CA LYS A 614 15.18 21.45 8.54
C LYS A 614 16.52 22.07 8.97
N LEU A 615 16.61 22.56 10.21
CA LEU A 615 17.82 23.25 10.71
C LEU A 615 18.88 22.28 11.25
N TYR A 616 18.47 21.23 11.95
CA TYR A 616 19.40 20.41 12.75
C TYR A 616 19.44 18.93 12.36
N GLY A 617 18.60 18.51 11.43
CA GLY A 617 18.53 17.10 11.04
C GLY A 617 17.89 16.18 12.11
N ASN A 618 18.00 14.86 11.92
CA ASN A 618 17.27 13.87 12.69
C ASN A 618 17.63 13.84 14.19
N LEU A 619 18.92 13.77 14.52
CA LEU A 619 19.37 13.51 15.90
C LEU A 619 18.98 14.64 16.85
N ARG A 620 19.28 15.87 16.48
CA ARG A 620 18.98 17.04 17.33
C ARG A 620 17.49 17.28 17.43
N THR A 621 16.72 17.00 16.36
CA THR A 621 15.26 17.06 16.41
C THR A 621 14.67 16.04 17.39
N ALA A 622 15.23 14.83 17.48
CA ALA A 622 14.79 13.85 18.46
C ALA A 622 15.03 14.32 19.90
N GLU A 623 16.17 14.97 20.18
CA GLU A 623 16.45 15.54 21.49
C GLU A 623 15.44 16.66 21.85
N ILE A 624 15.15 17.55 20.90
CA ILE A 624 14.15 18.63 21.07
C ILE A 624 12.76 18.03 21.33
N LEU A 625 12.38 16.99 20.61
CA LEU A 625 11.12 16.27 20.83
C LEU A 625 11.03 15.65 22.24
N ASP A 626 12.12 15.08 22.73
CA ASP A 626 12.17 14.52 24.09
C ASP A 626 12.05 15.63 25.17
N VAL A 627 12.66 16.79 24.94
CA VAL A 627 12.51 17.98 25.82
C VAL A 627 11.05 18.46 25.82
N VAL A 628 10.46 18.66 24.64
CA VAL A 628 9.05 19.10 24.50
C VAL A 628 8.10 18.08 25.13
N LYS A 629 8.33 16.78 24.93
CA LYS A 629 7.56 15.71 25.58
C LYS A 629 7.61 15.83 27.11
N LYS A 630 8.80 15.95 27.67
CA LYS A 630 8.99 16.07 29.12
C LYS A 630 8.31 17.32 29.68
N MET A 631 8.54 18.47 29.05
CA MET A 631 7.88 19.73 29.48
C MET A 631 6.37 19.61 29.37
N GLY A 632 5.84 19.04 28.32
CA GLY A 632 4.41 18.84 28.13
C GLY A 632 3.79 18.01 29.25
N TYR A 633 4.37 16.87 29.58
CA TYR A 633 3.88 16.02 30.69
C TYR A 633 4.02 16.68 32.07
N ASP A 634 5.16 17.27 32.34
CA ASP A 634 5.40 17.93 33.66
C ASP A 634 4.40 19.07 33.90
N ASN A 635 4.15 19.88 32.85
CA ASN A 635 3.23 21.00 32.97
C ASN A 635 1.76 20.57 32.94
N ALA A 636 1.40 19.54 32.21
CA ALA A 636 0.05 18.97 32.28
C ALA A 636 -0.24 18.38 33.67
N CYS A 637 0.75 17.74 34.30
CA CYS A 637 0.65 17.24 35.66
C CYS A 637 0.50 18.37 36.67
N LYS A 638 1.35 19.42 36.61
CA LYS A 638 1.28 20.59 37.46
C LYS A 638 -0.02 21.37 37.30
N ALA A 639 -0.55 21.48 36.10
CA ALA A 639 -1.82 22.14 35.79
C ALA A 639 -3.02 21.48 36.46
N GLY A 640 -2.96 20.14 36.66
CA GLY A 640 -4.02 19.41 37.35
C GLY A 640 -5.38 19.52 36.65
N ILE A 641 -5.39 19.56 35.30
CA ILE A 641 -6.58 19.76 34.48
C ILE A 641 -7.54 18.58 34.68
N SER A 642 -8.77 18.89 35.08
CA SER A 642 -9.81 17.89 35.31
C SER A 642 -11.12 18.34 34.68
N ILE A 643 -12.02 17.39 34.37
CA ILE A 643 -13.31 17.64 33.75
C ILE A 643 -14.44 17.32 34.72
N ALA A 644 -15.39 18.28 34.84
CA ALA A 644 -16.63 18.06 35.52
C ALA A 644 -17.83 18.39 34.61
N VAL A 645 -19.00 17.90 34.92
CA VAL A 645 -20.23 18.21 34.16
C VAL A 645 -20.53 19.72 34.18
N SER A 646 -20.14 20.42 35.25
CA SER A 646 -20.28 21.89 35.38
C SER A 646 -19.45 22.67 34.36
N ASP A 647 -18.33 22.09 33.88
CA ASP A 647 -17.44 22.77 32.95
C ASP A 647 -18.02 22.82 31.52
N ILE A 648 -19.01 21.98 31.22
CA ILE A 648 -19.75 21.98 29.98
C ILE A 648 -20.86 23.04 30.09
N LYS A 649 -20.55 24.31 29.81
CA LYS A 649 -21.51 25.41 29.89
C LYS A 649 -22.39 25.47 28.65
N ILE A 650 -23.70 25.60 28.82
CA ILE A 650 -24.66 25.76 27.75
C ILE A 650 -24.84 27.23 27.47
N PRO A 651 -24.78 27.71 26.20
CA PRO A 651 -25.02 29.11 25.89
C PRO A 651 -26.44 29.56 26.32
N PRO A 652 -26.61 30.66 27.07
CA PRO A 652 -27.93 31.16 27.46
C PRO A 652 -28.74 31.60 26.23
N GLU A 653 -28.08 32.13 25.18
CA GLU A 653 -28.73 32.58 23.96
C GLU A 653 -29.29 31.44 23.08
N LYS A 654 -28.97 30.16 23.37
CA LYS A 654 -29.44 28.97 22.63
C LYS A 654 -30.97 29.01 22.48
N ALA A 655 -31.70 29.28 23.55
CA ALA A 655 -33.16 29.31 23.56
C ALA A 655 -33.72 30.39 22.61
N GLU A 656 -33.08 31.55 22.55
CA GLU A 656 -33.51 32.67 21.70
C GLU A 656 -33.27 32.34 20.22
N ILE A 657 -32.10 31.79 19.88
CA ILE A 657 -31.75 31.38 18.51
C ILE A 657 -32.72 30.32 18.02
N LEU A 658 -33.00 29.29 18.84
CA LEU A 658 -33.95 28.24 18.48
C LEU A 658 -35.36 28.78 18.27
N ALA A 659 -35.84 29.66 19.14
CA ALA A 659 -37.18 30.25 19.00
C ALA A 659 -37.29 31.16 17.75
N ALA A 660 -36.23 31.89 17.39
CA ALA A 660 -36.17 32.68 16.17
C ALA A 660 -36.26 31.80 14.94
N THR A 661 -35.43 30.76 14.89
CA THR A 661 -35.39 29.77 13.77
C THR A 661 -36.73 29.06 13.63
N GLU A 662 -37.39 28.68 14.71
CA GLU A 662 -38.73 28.04 14.67
C GLU A 662 -39.77 28.94 14.04
N LYS A 663 -39.73 30.23 14.34
CA LYS A 663 -40.65 31.22 13.72
C LYS A 663 -40.44 31.32 12.20
N GLU A 664 -39.20 31.25 11.76
CA GLU A 664 -38.89 31.26 10.30
C GLU A 664 -39.33 29.99 9.63
N ILE A 665 -39.15 28.84 10.26
CA ILE A 665 -39.59 27.56 9.76
C ILE A 665 -41.13 27.52 9.66
N ASP A 666 -41.82 28.02 10.66
CA ASP A 666 -43.28 28.16 10.63
C ASP A 666 -43.79 29.04 9.48
N LYS A 667 -43.05 30.11 9.15
CA LYS A 667 -43.34 30.90 7.95
C LYS A 667 -43.19 30.08 6.67
N THR A 668 -42.09 29.37 6.56
CA THR A 668 -41.77 28.49 5.39
C THR A 668 -42.84 27.40 5.25
N GLU A 669 -43.27 26.80 6.34
CA GLU A 669 -44.32 25.78 6.36
C GLU A 669 -45.70 26.35 5.97
N ARG A 670 -46.01 27.59 6.37
CA ARG A 670 -47.23 28.32 5.93
C ARG A 670 -47.20 28.64 4.44
N MET A 671 -46.04 29.02 3.88
CA MET A 671 -45.86 29.23 2.44
C MET A 671 -46.11 27.96 1.65
N PHE A 672 -45.56 26.84 2.11
CA PHE A 672 -45.75 25.53 1.52
C PHE A 672 -47.24 25.12 1.57
N ARG A 673 -47.91 25.24 2.73
CA ARG A 673 -49.34 24.93 2.85
C ARG A 673 -50.24 25.82 1.97
N ARG A 674 -49.78 27.01 1.58
CA ARG A 674 -50.46 27.91 0.64
C ARG A 674 -50.15 27.58 -0.82
N GLY A 675 -49.30 26.63 -1.10
CA GLY A 675 -48.93 26.24 -2.45
C GLY A 675 -47.94 27.20 -3.14
N LEU A 676 -47.28 28.07 -2.38
CA LEU A 676 -46.32 29.07 -2.92
C LEU A 676 -44.89 28.47 -3.06
N MET A 677 -44.68 27.28 -2.57
CA MET A 677 -43.36 26.62 -2.53
C MET A 677 -43.51 25.12 -2.79
N SER A 678 -42.57 24.51 -3.51
CA SER A 678 -42.55 23.06 -3.70
C SER A 678 -42.05 22.34 -2.43
N GLU A 679 -42.26 21.02 -2.34
CA GLU A 679 -41.77 20.23 -1.20
C GLU A 679 -40.25 20.21 -1.12
N ASP A 680 -39.58 20.15 -2.27
CA ASP A 680 -38.10 20.11 -2.32
C ASP A 680 -37.50 21.46 -1.91
N GLU A 681 -38.11 22.56 -2.27
CA GLU A 681 -37.70 23.90 -1.82
C GLU A 681 -37.92 24.06 -0.31
N ARG A 682 -39.07 23.64 0.20
CA ARG A 682 -39.35 23.64 1.64
C ARG A 682 -38.27 22.83 2.38
N TYR A 683 -37.99 21.62 1.90
CA TYR A 683 -37.00 20.75 2.50
C TYR A 683 -35.60 21.39 2.52
N ARG A 684 -35.15 21.93 1.40
CA ARG A 684 -33.84 22.62 1.31
C ARG A 684 -33.79 23.82 2.24
N LYS A 685 -34.85 24.65 2.26
CA LYS A 685 -34.92 25.85 3.12
C LYS A 685 -34.90 25.49 4.61
N VAL A 686 -35.61 24.45 5.01
CA VAL A 686 -35.62 23.99 6.41
C VAL A 686 -34.25 23.48 6.85
N ILE A 687 -33.54 22.73 5.98
CA ILE A 687 -32.18 22.26 6.26
C ILE A 687 -31.21 23.43 6.39
N GLU A 688 -31.29 24.40 5.47
CA GLU A 688 -30.45 25.61 5.50
C GLU A 688 -30.64 26.40 6.80
N LEU A 689 -31.89 26.67 7.20
CA LEU A 689 -32.22 27.38 8.43
C LEU A 689 -31.69 26.64 9.69
N TRP A 690 -31.86 25.32 9.74
CA TRP A 690 -31.31 24.53 10.85
C TRP A 690 -29.79 24.41 10.82
N GLY A 691 -29.21 24.39 9.67
CA GLY A 691 -27.74 24.45 9.49
C GLY A 691 -27.19 25.75 10.07
N LYS A 692 -27.75 26.88 9.64
CA LYS A 692 -27.38 28.21 10.13
C LYS A 692 -27.56 28.34 11.63
N ALA A 693 -28.72 27.91 12.18
CA ALA A 693 -28.97 27.93 13.63
C ALA A 693 -27.93 27.11 14.40
N THR A 694 -27.52 25.96 13.85
CA THR A 694 -26.49 25.10 14.48
C THR A 694 -25.14 25.81 14.52
N ASP A 695 -24.77 26.50 13.43
CA ASP A 695 -23.50 27.24 13.33
C ASP A 695 -23.54 28.50 14.25
N ASP A 696 -24.65 29.21 14.33
CA ASP A 696 -24.83 30.35 15.21
C ASP A 696 -24.71 29.94 16.69
N VAL A 697 -25.34 28.84 17.11
CA VAL A 697 -25.19 28.29 18.47
C VAL A 697 -23.72 27.88 18.73
N THR A 698 -23.05 27.31 17.73
CA THR A 698 -21.64 26.91 17.86
C THR A 698 -20.72 28.12 18.02
N ASN A 699 -20.92 29.16 17.21
CA ASN A 699 -20.14 30.39 17.28
C ASN A 699 -20.32 31.09 18.63
N LYS A 700 -21.57 31.19 19.14
CA LYS A 700 -21.86 31.75 20.46
C LYS A 700 -21.23 30.91 21.59
N LEU A 701 -21.28 29.59 21.48
CA LEU A 701 -20.66 28.69 22.44
C LEU A 701 -19.16 28.96 22.57
N MET A 702 -18.47 29.01 21.40
CA MET A 702 -17.01 29.15 21.36
C MET A 702 -16.54 30.57 21.71
N SER A 703 -17.31 31.64 21.37
CA SER A 703 -16.86 33.01 21.50
C SER A 703 -17.22 33.66 22.86
N SER A 704 -18.38 33.33 23.42
CA SER A 704 -18.89 34.08 24.58
C SER A 704 -19.14 33.22 25.82
N THR A 705 -19.38 31.92 25.66
CA THR A 705 -19.84 31.09 26.79
C THR A 705 -18.67 30.37 27.49
N MET A 706 -17.63 30.01 26.75
CA MET A 706 -16.50 29.27 27.30
C MET A 706 -15.34 30.20 27.66
N ASP A 707 -14.91 30.14 28.92
CA ASP A 707 -13.69 30.77 29.40
C ASP A 707 -12.47 30.10 28.74
N PRO A 708 -11.45 30.85 28.27
CA PRO A 708 -10.21 30.29 27.78
C PRO A 708 -9.51 29.30 28.72
N PHE A 709 -9.72 29.42 30.03
CA PHE A 709 -9.19 28.50 31.06
C PHE A 709 -10.12 27.34 31.40
N ASN A 710 -11.26 27.22 30.72
CA ASN A 710 -12.12 26.06 30.89
C ASN A 710 -11.39 24.79 30.37
N SER A 711 -11.38 23.72 31.17
CA SER A 711 -10.69 22.47 30.86
C SER A 711 -11.10 21.87 29.52
N VAL A 712 -12.40 21.84 29.22
CA VAL A 712 -12.92 21.29 27.96
C VAL A 712 -12.51 22.16 26.77
N TYR A 713 -12.56 23.50 26.95
CA TYR A 713 -12.13 24.44 25.92
C TYR A 713 -10.63 24.29 25.61
N MET A 714 -9.79 24.24 26.65
CA MET A 714 -8.35 24.05 26.48
C MET A 714 -8.01 22.76 25.75
N MET A 715 -8.67 21.65 26.08
CA MET A 715 -8.42 20.36 25.41
C MET A 715 -8.75 20.40 23.92
N ALA A 716 -9.86 21.02 23.54
CA ALA A 716 -10.28 21.07 22.13
C ALA A 716 -9.55 22.15 21.35
N ASN A 717 -9.32 23.33 21.93
CA ASN A 717 -8.66 24.45 21.23
C ASN A 717 -7.17 24.18 21.01
N SER A 718 -6.51 23.53 21.97
CA SER A 718 -5.12 23.08 21.80
C SER A 718 -4.94 22.00 20.75
N GLY A 719 -6.01 21.29 20.36
CA GLY A 719 -5.97 20.11 19.52
C GLY A 719 -5.45 18.86 20.23
N ALA A 720 -5.35 18.89 21.56
CA ALA A 720 -4.93 17.73 22.37
C ALA A 720 -5.94 16.60 22.30
N ARG A 721 -7.22 16.91 22.54
CA ARG A 721 -8.31 15.94 22.44
C ARG A 721 -9.63 16.63 22.14
N GLY A 722 -10.40 16.03 21.25
CA GLY A 722 -11.68 16.60 20.84
C GLY A 722 -11.55 17.66 19.74
N ASN A 723 -12.68 18.12 19.28
CA ASN A 723 -12.80 19.19 18.30
C ASN A 723 -14.07 20.03 18.57
N THR A 724 -14.20 21.14 17.90
CA THR A 724 -15.35 22.05 18.05
C THR A 724 -16.68 21.34 17.80
N GLN A 725 -16.75 20.39 16.88
CA GLN A 725 -17.97 19.63 16.59
C GLN A 725 -18.41 18.75 17.78
N GLN A 726 -17.44 18.16 18.49
CA GLN A 726 -17.72 17.35 19.68
C GLN A 726 -18.18 18.21 20.85
N ILE A 727 -17.58 19.39 21.06
CA ILE A 727 -18.05 20.35 22.06
C ILE A 727 -19.47 20.84 21.74
N ARG A 728 -19.76 21.09 20.47
CA ARG A 728 -21.10 21.45 20.01
C ARG A 728 -22.13 20.39 20.41
N GLN A 729 -21.81 19.13 20.22
CA GLN A 729 -22.72 18.04 20.61
C GLN A 729 -22.87 17.90 22.13
N LEU A 730 -21.86 18.26 22.90
CA LEU A 730 -21.88 18.18 24.36
C LEU A 730 -22.66 19.34 24.99
N ALA A 731 -22.46 20.58 24.54
CA ALA A 731 -22.92 21.82 25.17
C ALA A 731 -23.85 22.67 24.29
N GLY A 732 -23.80 22.52 22.99
CA GLY A 732 -24.60 23.29 22.05
C GLY A 732 -25.87 22.55 21.58
N MET A 733 -25.86 22.11 20.36
CA MET A 733 -26.97 21.44 19.70
C MET A 733 -26.41 20.30 18.83
N ARG A 734 -26.99 19.13 18.88
CA ARG A 734 -26.50 18.02 18.04
C ARG A 734 -26.74 18.24 16.54
N GLY A 735 -27.90 18.87 16.21
CA GLY A 735 -28.21 19.29 14.84
C GLY A 735 -28.89 18.24 13.98
N LEU A 736 -28.77 18.42 12.67
CA LEU A 736 -29.37 17.55 11.66
C LEU A 736 -28.67 16.18 11.59
N MET A 737 -29.48 15.13 11.39
CA MET A 737 -29.01 13.74 11.26
C MET A 737 -29.45 13.16 9.92
N ALA A 738 -28.67 12.24 9.39
CA ALA A 738 -29.00 11.52 8.18
C ALA A 738 -29.75 10.21 8.47
N ASP A 739 -30.69 9.85 7.62
CA ASP A 739 -31.36 8.56 7.63
C ASP A 739 -30.45 7.43 7.09
N PRO A 740 -30.87 6.16 7.11
CA PRO A 740 -30.08 5.06 6.56
C PRO A 740 -29.78 5.19 5.06
N SER A 741 -30.63 5.89 4.28
CA SER A 741 -30.44 6.12 2.85
C SER A 741 -29.42 7.22 2.57
N GLY A 742 -29.08 8.04 3.56
CA GLY A 742 -28.19 9.19 3.45
C GLY A 742 -28.90 10.53 3.30
N ARG A 743 -30.24 10.56 3.19
CA ARG A 743 -31.03 11.79 3.19
C ARG A 743 -31.02 12.42 4.59
N ILE A 744 -30.89 13.71 4.68
CA ILE A 744 -30.94 14.46 5.93
C ILE A 744 -32.40 14.52 6.43
N ILE A 745 -32.62 14.22 7.70
CA ILE A 745 -33.91 14.31 8.33
C ILE A 745 -34.19 15.79 8.65
N ASP A 746 -35.33 16.32 8.22
CA ASP A 746 -35.73 17.75 8.37
C ASP A 746 -36.02 18.17 9.81
N ARG A 747 -36.04 17.21 10.74
CA ARG A 747 -36.13 17.47 12.19
C ARG A 747 -34.76 17.35 12.84
N PRO A 748 -34.18 18.46 13.35
CA PRO A 748 -32.90 18.42 14.05
C PRO A 748 -33.06 17.91 15.48
N ILE A 749 -31.98 17.41 16.03
CA ILE A 749 -31.83 17.15 17.46
C ILE A 749 -31.45 18.46 18.12
N LYS A 750 -32.38 19.10 18.82
CA LYS A 750 -32.17 20.39 19.49
C LYS A 750 -31.42 20.25 20.80
N ALA A 751 -31.54 19.10 21.45
CA ALA A 751 -30.88 18.80 22.69
C ALA A 751 -29.38 18.54 22.50
N ASN A 752 -28.60 18.74 23.53
CA ASN A 752 -27.21 18.33 23.66
C ASN A 752 -27.06 17.13 24.63
N PHE A 753 -25.88 16.56 24.73
CA PHE A 753 -25.66 15.44 25.63
C PHE A 753 -25.72 15.83 27.13
N ARG A 754 -25.41 17.08 27.49
CA ARG A 754 -25.56 17.55 28.86
C ARG A 754 -27.03 17.62 29.31
N GLU A 755 -27.91 18.11 28.46
CA GLU A 755 -29.37 18.16 28.70
C GLU A 755 -30.01 16.77 28.67
N GLY A 756 -29.42 15.84 27.94
CA GLY A 756 -29.98 14.54 27.64
C GLY A 756 -30.87 14.54 26.39
N LEU A 757 -30.88 13.41 25.67
CA LEU A 757 -31.71 13.23 24.49
C LEU A 757 -33.05 12.57 24.86
N THR A 758 -34.11 12.96 24.15
CA THR A 758 -35.36 12.21 24.18
C THR A 758 -35.20 10.85 23.49
N VAL A 759 -36.12 9.92 23.80
CA VAL A 759 -36.06 8.57 23.19
C VAL A 759 -36.10 8.62 21.65
N LEU A 760 -36.91 9.52 21.09
CA LEU A 760 -36.99 9.71 19.65
C LEU A 760 -35.70 10.27 19.05
N GLU A 761 -35.13 11.30 19.66
CA GLU A 761 -33.86 11.89 19.24
C GLU A 761 -32.70 10.90 19.31
N TYR A 762 -32.69 10.09 20.38
CA TYR A 762 -31.71 9.00 20.50
C TYR A 762 -31.86 7.99 19.37
N PHE A 763 -33.09 7.56 19.07
CA PHE A 763 -33.35 6.61 17.99
C PHE A 763 -32.90 7.14 16.62
N ILE A 764 -33.23 8.40 16.30
CA ILE A 764 -32.77 9.07 15.07
C ILE A 764 -31.24 9.07 14.99
N SER A 765 -30.57 9.32 16.09
CA SER A 765 -29.11 9.37 16.14
C SER A 765 -28.42 8.02 15.90
N THR A 766 -29.09 6.90 16.17
CA THR A 766 -28.52 5.55 15.99
C THR A 766 -28.29 5.19 14.54
N HIS A 767 -29.04 5.79 13.60
CA HIS A 767 -28.87 5.54 12.17
C HIS A 767 -27.49 5.92 11.68
N GLY A 768 -27.03 7.13 12.04
CA GLY A 768 -25.69 7.61 11.68
C GLY A 768 -24.57 6.79 12.31
N ALA A 769 -24.73 6.43 13.59
CA ALA A 769 -23.75 5.60 14.29
C ALA A 769 -23.62 4.20 13.66
N ARG A 770 -24.73 3.54 13.35
CA ARG A 770 -24.73 2.22 12.70
C ARG A 770 -24.11 2.26 11.31
N LYS A 771 -24.46 3.28 10.51
CA LYS A 771 -23.87 3.48 9.19
C LYS A 771 -22.38 3.70 9.27
N GLY A 772 -21.92 4.54 10.19
CA GLY A 772 -20.49 4.78 10.42
C GLY A 772 -19.71 3.52 10.80
N LEU A 773 -20.24 2.67 11.66
CA LEU A 773 -19.64 1.40 12.04
C LEU A 773 -19.54 0.44 10.85
N ALA A 774 -20.64 0.31 10.06
CA ALA A 774 -20.66 -0.54 8.87
C ALA A 774 -19.68 -0.05 7.80
N ASP A 775 -19.68 1.25 7.52
CA ASP A 775 -18.78 1.86 6.53
C ASP A 775 -17.30 1.68 6.93
N THR A 776 -16.99 1.82 8.21
CA THR A 776 -15.63 1.59 8.72
C THR A 776 -15.17 0.15 8.48
N ALA A 777 -16.02 -0.83 8.79
CA ALA A 777 -15.72 -2.24 8.60
C ALA A 777 -15.46 -2.58 7.11
N LEU A 778 -16.28 -2.07 6.19
CA LEU A 778 -16.13 -2.29 4.75
C LEU A 778 -14.88 -1.57 4.19
N ARG A 779 -14.69 -0.32 4.56
CA ARG A 779 -13.57 0.51 4.09
C ARG A 779 -12.21 -0.03 4.51
N THR A 780 -12.12 -0.68 5.65
CA THR A 780 -10.88 -1.34 6.12
C THR A 780 -10.44 -2.42 5.15
N ALA A 781 -11.36 -3.25 4.67
CA ALA A 781 -11.07 -4.30 3.69
C ALA A 781 -10.62 -3.72 2.34
N ASP A 782 -11.30 -2.69 1.84
CA ASP A 782 -10.97 -2.03 0.57
C ASP A 782 -9.60 -1.34 0.62
N SER A 783 -9.30 -0.66 1.72
CA SER A 783 -7.97 -0.04 1.95
C SER A 783 -6.86 -1.08 1.97
N GLY A 784 -7.06 -2.20 2.67
CA GLY A 784 -6.10 -3.30 2.71
C GLY A 784 -5.86 -3.93 1.33
N TYR A 785 -6.91 -4.10 0.54
CA TYR A 785 -6.79 -4.62 -0.82
C TYR A 785 -6.09 -3.63 -1.78
N LEU A 786 -6.39 -2.33 -1.66
CA LEU A 786 -5.71 -1.29 -2.44
C LEU A 786 -4.20 -1.25 -2.13
N THR A 787 -3.85 -1.22 -0.85
CA THR A 787 -2.44 -1.22 -0.40
C THR A 787 -1.69 -2.42 -0.97
N ARG A 788 -2.29 -3.62 -0.89
CA ARG A 788 -1.69 -4.82 -1.45
C ARG A 788 -1.43 -4.70 -2.95
N ARG A 789 -2.41 -4.24 -3.75
CA ARG A 789 -2.24 -4.09 -5.20
C ARG A 789 -1.13 -3.10 -5.55
N LEU A 790 -1.05 -1.99 -4.81
CA LEU A 790 0.01 -1.00 -5.00
C LEU A 790 1.40 -1.56 -4.67
N VAL A 791 1.52 -2.31 -3.56
CA VAL A 791 2.77 -2.98 -3.19
C VAL A 791 3.17 -4.03 -4.23
N ASP A 792 2.23 -4.86 -4.70
CA ASP A 792 2.50 -5.88 -5.71
C ASP A 792 3.02 -5.27 -7.04
N VAL A 793 2.55 -4.08 -7.42
CA VAL A 793 3.02 -3.36 -8.61
C VAL A 793 4.36 -2.66 -8.38
N ALA A 794 4.56 -2.08 -7.20
CA ALA A 794 5.71 -1.24 -6.92
C ALA A 794 6.93 -2.00 -6.36
N GLN A 795 6.80 -3.27 -5.98
CA GLN A 795 7.89 -4.03 -5.34
C GLN A 795 9.14 -4.21 -6.21
N ASP A 796 8.99 -4.17 -7.54
CA ASP A 796 10.10 -4.31 -8.47
C ASP A 796 10.84 -2.99 -8.73
N VAL A 797 10.28 -1.87 -8.24
CA VAL A 797 10.90 -0.54 -8.37
C VAL A 797 11.96 -0.37 -7.30
N ILE A 798 13.20 -0.29 -7.72
CA ILE A 798 14.38 -0.15 -6.86
C ILE A 798 15.06 1.17 -7.20
N VAL A 799 15.38 1.97 -6.18
CA VAL A 799 16.23 3.15 -6.34
C VAL A 799 17.67 2.66 -6.48
N ARG A 800 18.28 2.91 -7.64
CA ARG A 800 19.67 2.49 -7.96
C ARG A 800 20.67 3.60 -7.78
N GLU A 801 20.21 4.85 -7.82
CA GLU A 801 21.01 6.08 -7.69
C GLU A 801 20.32 7.01 -6.71
N ASP A 802 21.10 7.79 -5.99
CA ASP A 802 20.56 8.80 -5.07
C ASP A 802 19.94 9.96 -5.86
N ASP A 803 20.61 10.45 -6.90
CA ASP A 803 20.13 11.46 -7.83
C ASP A 803 20.64 11.14 -9.25
N CYS A 804 19.82 11.32 -10.25
CA CYS A 804 20.23 11.25 -11.66
C CYS A 804 20.69 12.61 -12.18
N ASP A 805 20.66 13.65 -11.32
CA ASP A 805 21.11 15.02 -11.54
C ASP A 805 20.51 15.74 -12.76
N ILE A 806 19.46 15.21 -13.31
CA ILE A 806 18.68 15.83 -14.37
C ILE A 806 17.34 16.31 -13.79
N VAL A 807 17.14 17.62 -13.81
CA VAL A 807 15.89 18.23 -13.38
C VAL A 807 15.09 18.64 -14.62
N GLY A 808 13.87 18.19 -14.71
CA GLY A 808 12.95 18.57 -15.77
C GLY A 808 11.62 19.11 -15.23
N ILE A 809 11.07 20.11 -15.88
CA ILE A 809 9.74 20.63 -15.59
C ILE A 809 8.86 20.45 -16.81
N ASN A 810 7.71 19.78 -16.61
CA ASN A 810 6.66 19.73 -17.63
C ASN A 810 5.73 20.95 -17.46
N LEU A 811 5.92 21.94 -18.30
CA LEU A 811 5.21 23.23 -18.20
C LEU A 811 3.68 23.08 -18.30
N VAL A 812 3.18 22.16 -19.10
CA VAL A 812 1.73 21.91 -19.24
C VAL A 812 1.14 21.36 -17.94
N LYS A 813 1.83 20.43 -17.30
CA LYS A 813 1.40 19.87 -16.01
C LYS A 813 1.49 20.92 -14.89
N GLU A 814 2.55 21.71 -14.85
CA GLU A 814 2.71 22.73 -13.82
C GLU A 814 1.71 23.88 -13.98
N ARG A 815 1.41 24.33 -15.20
CA ARG A 815 0.32 25.28 -15.44
C ARG A 815 -1.02 24.72 -14.94
N GLY A 816 -1.35 23.46 -15.23
CA GLY A 816 -2.55 22.82 -14.73
C GLY A 816 -2.59 22.69 -13.19
N ARG A 817 -1.43 22.46 -12.55
CA ARG A 817 -1.31 22.40 -11.09
C ARG A 817 -1.50 23.79 -10.45
N LEU A 818 -0.91 24.83 -11.04
CA LEU A 818 -1.03 26.20 -10.58
C LEU A 818 -2.47 26.69 -10.69
N CYS A 819 -3.16 26.38 -11.79
CA CYS A 819 -4.56 26.69 -11.97
C CYS A 819 -5.41 26.09 -10.84
N LYS A 820 -5.19 24.83 -10.49
CA LYS A 820 -5.86 24.16 -9.37
C LYS A 820 -5.53 24.76 -8.00
N ALA A 821 -4.30 25.17 -7.79
CA ALA A 821 -3.85 25.73 -6.52
C ALA A 821 -4.40 27.15 -6.30
N THR A 822 -4.41 27.98 -7.34
CA THR A 822 -4.87 29.36 -7.28
C THR A 822 -6.39 29.46 -7.13
N LEU A 823 -7.15 28.57 -7.77
CA LEU A 823 -8.60 28.53 -7.66
C LEU A 823 -9.12 27.92 -6.34
N GLY A 824 -8.22 27.48 -5.44
CA GLY A 824 -8.49 27.19 -4.02
C GLY A 824 -9.37 25.99 -3.72
N SER A 825 -9.87 25.27 -4.73
CA SER A 825 -10.66 24.05 -4.53
C SER A 825 -10.35 22.99 -5.60
N SER A 826 -10.65 21.74 -5.31
CA SER A 826 -10.56 20.71 -6.34
C SER A 826 -11.44 21.11 -7.53
N GLN A 827 -10.95 20.94 -8.76
CA GLN A 827 -11.74 21.21 -9.98
C GLN A 827 -13.16 20.60 -9.91
N ASN A 828 -13.33 19.50 -9.20
CA ASN A 828 -14.64 18.88 -9.00
C ASN A 828 -15.61 19.79 -8.21
N LYS A 829 -15.14 20.52 -7.19
CA LYS A 829 -16.01 21.45 -6.45
C LYS A 829 -16.41 22.66 -7.28
N LEU A 830 -15.49 23.23 -8.06
CA LEU A 830 -15.84 24.32 -9.00
C LEU A 830 -16.82 23.85 -10.08
N ARG A 831 -16.62 22.64 -10.61
CA ARG A 831 -17.59 22.03 -11.54
C ARG A 831 -18.96 21.87 -10.88
N GLU A 832 -19.03 21.37 -9.65
CA GLU A 832 -20.26 21.20 -8.90
C GLU A 832 -20.97 22.54 -8.60
N ILE A 833 -20.21 23.62 -8.43
CA ILE A 833 -20.76 24.96 -8.17
C ILE A 833 -21.30 25.63 -9.46
N VAL A 834 -20.64 25.39 -10.59
CA VAL A 834 -20.96 26.07 -11.87
C VAL A 834 -21.94 25.27 -12.72
N ILE A 835 -21.82 23.95 -12.76
CA ILE A 835 -22.70 23.07 -13.54
C ILE A 835 -24.11 23.06 -12.97
N GLY A 836 -25.11 23.25 -13.85
CA GLY A 836 -26.51 23.29 -13.44
C GLY A 836 -27.05 24.68 -13.15
N ARG A 837 -26.20 25.72 -13.08
CA ARG A 837 -26.60 27.11 -12.87
C ARG A 837 -26.74 27.84 -14.20
N ASN A 838 -27.56 28.91 -14.20
CA ASN A 838 -27.80 29.76 -15.38
C ASN A 838 -26.76 30.88 -15.48
N LEU A 839 -26.26 31.11 -16.70
CA LEU A 839 -25.38 32.23 -17.03
C LEU A 839 -26.14 33.54 -17.04
N ALA A 840 -25.67 34.52 -16.27
CA ALA A 840 -26.23 35.88 -16.27
C ALA A 840 -25.73 36.76 -17.43
N ALA A 841 -24.62 36.35 -18.09
CA ALA A 841 -24.08 37.09 -19.24
C ALA A 841 -23.59 36.11 -20.32
N GLY A 842 -23.71 36.51 -21.57
CA GLY A 842 -23.17 35.77 -22.71
C GLY A 842 -21.64 35.77 -22.65
N ILE A 843 -21.03 34.64 -23.02
CA ILE A 843 -19.57 34.44 -22.98
C ILE A 843 -19.02 34.37 -24.40
N THR A 844 -18.00 35.19 -24.65
CA THR A 844 -17.26 35.21 -25.92
C THR A 844 -15.90 34.52 -25.75
N ASP A 845 -15.40 33.91 -26.82
CA ASP A 845 -14.07 33.34 -26.85
C ASP A 845 -13.02 34.47 -26.76
N PRO A 846 -12.14 34.47 -25.75
CA PRO A 846 -11.12 35.49 -25.58
C PRO A 846 -10.13 35.59 -26.75
N ALA A 847 -9.95 34.53 -27.54
CA ALA A 847 -8.99 34.48 -28.64
C ALA A 847 -9.60 34.91 -29.97
N THR A 848 -10.87 34.54 -30.25
CA THR A 848 -11.52 34.78 -31.53
C THR A 848 -12.57 35.90 -31.50
N GLY A 849 -13.05 36.26 -30.30
CA GLY A 849 -14.16 37.22 -30.12
C GLY A 849 -15.54 36.69 -30.52
N GLU A 850 -15.65 35.42 -30.93
CA GLU A 850 -16.91 34.78 -31.25
C GLU A 850 -17.72 34.43 -30.01
N LEU A 851 -19.03 34.48 -30.06
CA LEU A 851 -19.91 34.13 -28.97
C LEU A 851 -19.94 32.60 -28.80
N ILE A 852 -19.46 32.11 -27.64
CA ILE A 852 -19.51 30.68 -27.30
C ILE A 852 -20.89 30.27 -26.81
N VAL A 853 -21.50 31.11 -25.97
CA VAL A 853 -22.80 30.85 -25.34
C VAL A 853 -23.53 32.15 -25.02
N GLU A 854 -24.85 32.15 -25.17
CA GLU A 854 -25.72 33.29 -24.84
C GLU A 854 -26.06 33.34 -23.34
N ALA A 855 -26.46 34.51 -22.84
CA ALA A 855 -26.97 34.65 -21.48
C ALA A 855 -28.22 33.74 -21.30
N ASP A 856 -28.59 33.49 -20.06
CA ASP A 856 -29.74 32.66 -19.67
C ASP A 856 -29.60 31.15 -20.07
N THR A 857 -28.40 30.71 -20.38
CA THR A 857 -28.12 29.31 -20.72
C THR A 857 -27.64 28.53 -19.49
N ILE A 858 -28.20 27.35 -19.26
CA ILE A 858 -27.73 26.43 -18.17
C ILE A 858 -26.36 25.88 -18.54
N VAL A 859 -25.42 25.95 -17.60
CA VAL A 859 -24.08 25.40 -17.79
C VAL A 859 -24.14 23.89 -17.67
N THR A 860 -24.01 23.21 -18.79
CA THR A 860 -23.86 21.74 -18.84
C THR A 860 -22.39 21.37 -18.69
N GLU A 861 -22.12 20.07 -18.44
CA GLU A 861 -20.74 19.55 -18.32
C GLU A 861 -19.92 19.76 -19.60
N ASP A 862 -20.54 19.56 -20.77
CA ASP A 862 -19.90 19.81 -22.07
C ASP A 862 -19.61 21.29 -22.30
N LEU A 863 -20.52 22.16 -21.87
CA LEU A 863 -20.34 23.63 -21.97
C LEU A 863 -19.21 24.08 -21.03
N TYR A 864 -19.17 23.60 -19.78
CA TYR A 864 -18.08 23.91 -18.86
C TYR A 864 -16.71 23.50 -19.42
N ASN A 865 -16.61 22.32 -20.02
CA ASN A 865 -15.37 21.85 -20.65
C ASN A 865 -14.97 22.71 -21.86
N LYS A 866 -15.94 23.19 -22.66
CA LYS A 866 -15.69 24.13 -23.77
C LYS A 866 -15.19 25.48 -23.27
N LEU A 867 -15.81 26.02 -22.22
CA LEU A 867 -15.41 27.30 -21.61
C LEU A 867 -14.00 27.21 -21.00
N ALA A 868 -13.69 26.11 -20.33
CA ALA A 868 -12.37 25.88 -19.77
C ALA A 868 -11.30 25.70 -20.88
N ALA A 869 -11.61 25.01 -21.96
CA ALA A 869 -10.72 24.82 -23.11
C ALA A 869 -10.50 26.13 -23.92
N ALA A 870 -11.51 26.99 -24.03
CA ALA A 870 -11.42 28.31 -24.62
C ALA A 870 -10.72 29.35 -23.73
N LYS A 871 -10.16 28.91 -22.57
CA LYS A 871 -9.47 29.78 -21.59
C LYS A 871 -10.32 30.96 -21.08
N VAL A 872 -11.64 30.80 -21.00
CA VAL A 872 -12.51 31.79 -20.37
C VAL A 872 -12.11 31.96 -18.92
N MET A 873 -11.88 33.16 -18.45
CA MET A 873 -11.37 33.46 -17.11
C MET A 873 -12.46 33.37 -16.05
N GLU A 874 -13.60 33.97 -16.32
CA GLU A 874 -14.67 34.15 -15.36
C GLU A 874 -16.02 33.85 -16.01
N VAL A 875 -16.93 33.32 -15.24
CA VAL A 875 -18.33 33.14 -15.61
C VAL A 875 -19.20 33.90 -14.62
N VAL A 876 -20.18 34.60 -15.12
CA VAL A 876 -21.17 35.33 -14.31
C VAL A 876 -22.43 34.49 -14.26
N LEU A 877 -22.82 34.08 -13.06
CA LEU A 877 -23.97 33.20 -12.82
C LEU A 877 -25.02 33.95 -11.99
N TYR A 878 -26.29 33.63 -12.16
CA TYR A 878 -27.31 34.12 -11.22
C TYR A 878 -27.08 33.50 -9.85
N ALA A 879 -27.18 34.29 -8.79
CA ALA A 879 -26.95 33.86 -7.41
C ALA A 879 -28.02 32.87 -6.90
N THR A 880 -29.23 32.92 -7.51
CA THR A 880 -30.31 31.97 -7.24
C THR A 880 -30.77 31.33 -8.57
N ASP A 881 -31.31 30.11 -8.51
CA ASP A 881 -31.85 29.40 -9.69
C ASP A 881 -33.06 30.14 -10.34
N ASP A 882 -33.52 31.22 -9.73
CA ASP A 882 -34.64 32.02 -10.18
C ASP A 882 -34.10 33.18 -11.03
N MET A 883 -34.38 33.19 -12.34
CA MET A 883 -33.94 34.19 -13.32
C MET A 883 -34.51 35.61 -13.05
N SER A 884 -35.23 35.78 -11.95
CA SER A 884 -35.83 37.09 -11.52
C SER A 884 -34.96 37.86 -10.51
N GLY A 885 -33.79 37.32 -10.09
CA GLY A 885 -32.90 37.97 -9.13
C GLY A 885 -31.91 38.91 -9.78
N GLU A 886 -31.79 40.16 -9.30
CA GLU A 886 -30.77 41.13 -9.69
C GLU A 886 -29.35 40.77 -9.17
N GLU A 887 -29.22 39.75 -8.34
CA GLU A 887 -27.93 39.35 -7.75
C GLU A 887 -27.20 38.34 -8.64
N THR A 888 -26.00 38.71 -9.10
CA THR A 888 -25.11 37.87 -9.89
C THR A 888 -23.84 37.57 -9.10
N GLU A 889 -23.31 36.38 -9.32
CA GLU A 889 -22.04 35.92 -8.73
C GLU A 889 -21.02 35.66 -9.84
N THR A 890 -19.83 36.26 -9.73
CA THR A 890 -18.72 36.00 -10.65
C THR A 890 -17.82 34.93 -10.10
N ILE A 891 -17.66 33.84 -10.84
CA ILE A 891 -16.80 32.71 -10.45
C ILE A 891 -15.64 32.62 -11.44
N GLN A 892 -14.42 32.62 -10.90
CA GLN A 892 -13.21 32.42 -11.68
C GLN A 892 -13.03 30.94 -11.98
N ILE A 893 -12.95 30.57 -13.25
CA ILE A 893 -12.78 29.17 -13.71
C ILE A 893 -11.41 28.89 -14.30
N ASN A 894 -10.63 29.93 -14.59
CA ASN A 894 -9.25 29.81 -15.13
C ASN A 894 -8.34 30.89 -14.55
N ILE A 895 -7.02 30.74 -14.76
CA ILE A 895 -6.02 31.77 -14.41
C ILE A 895 -5.39 32.33 -15.69
N SER A 896 -4.93 33.59 -15.66
CA SER A 896 -4.30 34.22 -16.83
C SER A 896 -2.95 33.55 -17.14
N ASP A 897 -2.56 33.54 -18.41
CA ASP A 897 -1.25 33.06 -18.82
C ASP A 897 -0.13 33.94 -18.20
N GLU A 898 -0.36 35.22 -17.97
CA GLU A 898 0.57 36.12 -17.29
C GLU A 898 0.78 35.73 -15.82
N GLN A 899 -0.30 35.43 -15.09
CA GLN A 899 -0.21 34.95 -13.71
C GLN A 899 0.50 33.59 -13.60
N SER A 900 0.19 32.66 -14.50
CA SER A 900 0.85 31.36 -14.53
C SER A 900 2.32 31.46 -14.90
N ASN A 901 2.65 32.32 -15.88
CA ASN A 901 4.02 32.53 -16.31
C ASN A 901 4.88 33.25 -15.25
N ALA A 902 4.30 34.17 -14.47
CA ALA A 902 5.02 34.82 -13.37
C ALA A 902 5.48 33.80 -12.31
N VAL A 903 4.60 32.92 -11.88
CA VAL A 903 4.93 31.87 -10.89
C VAL A 903 5.91 30.83 -11.48
N LEU A 904 5.70 30.46 -12.76
CA LEU A 904 6.62 29.53 -13.44
C LEU A 904 8.00 30.15 -13.64
N LYS A 905 8.07 31.45 -13.95
CA LYS A 905 9.34 32.19 -14.06
C LYS A 905 10.11 32.16 -12.75
N GLU A 906 9.45 32.47 -11.63
CA GLU A 906 10.07 32.41 -10.31
C GLU A 906 10.60 31.00 -9.97
N ALA A 907 9.81 29.97 -10.25
CA ALA A 907 10.22 28.58 -10.05
C ALA A 907 11.39 28.17 -10.96
N MET A 908 11.37 28.57 -12.23
CA MET A 908 12.44 28.26 -13.19
C MET A 908 13.71 29.03 -12.88
N MET A 909 13.62 30.30 -12.48
CA MET A 909 14.78 31.08 -12.03
C MET A 909 15.44 30.46 -10.82
N HIS A 910 14.66 30.01 -9.86
CA HIS A 910 15.19 29.36 -8.67
C HIS A 910 15.93 28.03 -8.95
N HIS A 911 15.45 27.27 -9.95
CA HIS A 911 15.99 25.93 -10.21
C HIS A 911 16.94 25.87 -11.41
N PHE A 912 16.82 26.78 -12.39
CA PHE A 912 17.51 26.66 -13.68
C PHE A 912 18.54 27.75 -13.94
N ASP A 913 18.44 28.90 -13.27
CA ASP A 913 19.36 30.03 -13.53
C ASP A 913 20.83 29.62 -13.38
N GLY A 914 21.66 29.95 -14.38
CA GLY A 914 23.06 29.61 -14.43
C GLY A 914 23.39 28.15 -14.78
N ARG A 915 22.41 27.31 -15.08
CA ARG A 915 22.61 25.91 -15.47
C ARG A 915 22.47 25.70 -16.98
N GLU A 916 23.05 24.63 -17.49
CA GLU A 916 23.01 24.32 -18.93
C GLU A 916 21.70 23.62 -19.34
N VAL A 917 21.23 23.91 -20.53
CA VAL A 917 20.12 23.25 -21.21
C VAL A 917 20.56 21.83 -21.55
N ALA A 918 19.86 20.80 -21.03
CA ALA A 918 20.22 19.41 -21.21
C ALA A 918 19.86 18.86 -22.59
N GLU A 919 18.75 19.31 -23.16
CA GLU A 919 18.23 18.91 -24.49
C GLU A 919 17.65 20.13 -25.20
N ASP A 920 17.61 20.09 -26.53
CA ASP A 920 17.00 21.16 -27.33
C ASP A 920 15.59 21.47 -26.85
N VAL A 921 15.30 22.73 -26.58
CA VAL A 921 13.96 23.17 -26.23
C VAL A 921 13.16 23.38 -27.52
N VAL A 922 12.19 22.50 -27.77
CA VAL A 922 11.44 22.46 -29.02
C VAL A 922 10.00 22.91 -28.80
N ALA A 923 9.51 23.77 -29.65
CA ALA A 923 8.09 24.18 -29.69
C ALA A 923 7.21 23.05 -30.29
N ALA A 924 5.89 23.14 -30.11
CA ALA A 924 4.96 22.12 -30.62
C ALA A 924 4.96 21.95 -32.15
N ASP A 925 5.46 22.95 -32.90
CA ASP A 925 5.62 22.92 -34.34
C ASP A 925 6.93 22.29 -34.83
N GLY A 926 7.78 21.83 -33.88
CA GLY A 926 9.08 21.25 -34.18
C GLY A 926 10.24 22.24 -34.32
N THR A 927 10.01 23.54 -34.10
CA THR A 927 11.05 24.56 -34.13
C THR A 927 11.90 24.48 -32.87
N VAL A 928 13.23 24.41 -33.02
CA VAL A 928 14.15 24.51 -31.90
C VAL A 928 14.26 25.97 -31.46
N LEU A 929 13.86 26.26 -30.24
CA LEU A 929 13.95 27.61 -29.65
C LEU A 929 15.29 27.86 -29.02
N ILE A 930 15.87 26.86 -28.37
CA ILE A 930 17.14 26.92 -27.66
C ILE A 930 17.86 25.59 -27.87
N GLU A 931 19.12 25.66 -28.26
CA GLU A 931 19.96 24.48 -28.46
C GLU A 931 20.49 23.93 -27.13
N ALA A 932 20.73 22.64 -27.05
CA ALA A 932 21.36 21.99 -25.90
C ALA A 932 22.76 22.58 -25.65
N GLY A 933 23.14 22.74 -24.37
CA GLY A 933 24.41 23.38 -23.99
C GLY A 933 24.35 24.90 -23.79
N ALA A 934 23.26 25.57 -24.11
CA ALA A 934 23.05 26.96 -23.73
C ALA A 934 22.85 27.09 -22.21
N THR A 935 23.25 28.21 -21.62
CA THR A 935 23.04 28.45 -20.18
C THR A 935 21.70 29.17 -19.96
N TYR A 936 20.87 28.67 -19.07
CA TYR A 936 19.63 29.34 -18.69
C TYR A 936 19.92 30.69 -18.04
N ASP A 937 19.32 31.72 -18.58
CA ASP A 937 19.23 33.05 -18.03
C ASP A 937 17.79 33.55 -18.04
N GLU A 938 17.57 34.73 -17.46
CA GLU A 938 16.23 35.32 -17.40
C GLU A 938 15.61 35.52 -18.81
N ALA A 939 16.43 35.87 -19.79
CA ALA A 939 15.97 36.10 -21.16
C ALA A 939 15.52 34.81 -21.86
N ILE A 940 16.23 33.73 -21.64
CA ILE A 940 15.91 32.39 -22.18
C ILE A 940 14.64 31.87 -21.52
N ILE A 941 14.49 32.02 -20.20
CA ILE A 941 13.30 31.61 -19.47
C ILE A 941 12.07 32.40 -19.96
N ASP A 942 12.19 33.71 -20.15
CA ASP A 942 11.13 34.55 -20.70
C ASP A 942 10.75 34.14 -22.13
N ALA A 943 11.71 33.79 -22.97
CA ALA A 943 11.46 33.32 -24.33
C ALA A 943 10.70 31.98 -24.35
N ILE A 944 11.06 31.04 -23.44
CA ILE A 944 10.37 29.76 -23.28
C ILE A 944 8.93 29.98 -22.83
N LEU A 945 8.71 30.81 -21.81
CA LEU A 945 7.38 31.07 -21.26
C LEU A 945 6.49 31.86 -22.22
N ALA A 946 7.05 32.78 -23.01
CA ALA A 946 6.33 33.54 -24.03
C ALA A 946 5.83 32.66 -25.19
N ASN A 947 6.54 31.60 -25.52
CA ASN A 947 6.16 30.65 -26.55
C ASN A 947 5.06 29.71 -26.08
N GLY A 948 4.28 29.78 -25.18
CA GLY A 948 3.15 28.99 -24.71
C GLY A 948 2.99 27.51 -25.19
N THR A 949 3.73 27.06 -26.21
CA THR A 949 3.64 25.73 -26.83
C THR A 949 4.72 24.74 -26.37
N VAL A 950 5.74 25.20 -25.69
CA VAL A 950 6.79 24.35 -25.11
C VAL A 950 6.20 23.45 -24.01
N ARG A 951 6.46 22.15 -24.09
CA ARG A 951 5.93 21.16 -23.14
C ARG A 951 6.89 20.85 -22.01
N ASP A 952 8.12 20.51 -22.36
CA ASP A 952 9.11 20.01 -21.42
C ASP A 952 10.39 20.85 -21.54
N VAL A 953 10.96 21.14 -20.40
CA VAL A 953 12.24 21.85 -20.26
C VAL A 953 13.11 21.06 -19.33
N LYS A 954 14.37 20.77 -19.75
CA LYS A 954 15.32 19.99 -18.98
C LYS A 954 16.61 20.79 -18.75
N VAL A 955 17.16 20.67 -17.57
CA VAL A 955 18.37 21.34 -17.15
C VAL A 955 19.42 20.34 -16.71
N ARG A 956 20.68 20.64 -17.01
CA ARG A 956 21.81 19.88 -16.54
C ARG A 956 22.42 20.55 -15.30
N ASN A 957 22.81 19.75 -14.34
CA ASN A 957 23.50 20.25 -13.17
C ASN A 957 25.00 20.24 -13.42
N ASN A 958 25.63 21.38 -13.66
CA ASN A 958 27.06 21.52 -13.97
C ASN A 958 27.99 21.21 -12.80
N ALA A 959 27.43 20.84 -11.63
CA ALA A 959 28.20 20.56 -10.41
C ALA A 959 28.43 19.07 -10.15
N ILE A 960 28.20 18.19 -11.16
CA ILE A 960 28.24 16.76 -10.93
C ILE A 960 29.59 16.20 -11.33
N GLU A 961 30.28 15.65 -10.34
CA GLU A 961 31.28 14.62 -10.56
C GLU A 961 30.53 13.39 -11.07
N GLY A 962 30.87 12.91 -12.28
CA GLY A 962 30.26 11.73 -12.86
C GLY A 962 30.42 10.53 -11.93
N ILE A 963 29.41 9.67 -11.87
CA ILE A 963 29.46 8.44 -11.08
C ILE A 963 30.13 7.36 -11.92
N GLU A 964 31.22 6.78 -11.42
CA GLU A 964 31.80 5.59 -12.03
C GLU A 964 30.87 4.39 -11.85
N ILE A 965 30.49 3.77 -12.95
CA ILE A 965 29.65 2.58 -12.97
C ILE A 965 30.43 1.39 -13.45
N GLU A 966 30.51 0.35 -12.64
CA GLU A 966 31.11 -0.92 -12.99
C GLU A 966 30.06 -2.05 -12.91
N SER A 967 30.35 -3.20 -13.53
CA SER A 967 29.50 -4.38 -13.39
C SER A 967 29.48 -4.88 -11.94
N ILE A 968 28.32 -5.31 -11.46
CA ILE A 968 28.19 -5.92 -10.12
C ILE A 968 28.61 -7.39 -10.24
N THR A 969 29.63 -7.78 -9.49
CA THR A 969 30.18 -9.13 -9.50
C THR A 969 30.18 -9.75 -8.10
N GLU A 970 29.96 -11.05 -8.01
CA GLU A 970 29.98 -11.81 -6.78
C GLU A 970 31.13 -12.84 -6.79
N GLY A 971 31.72 -13.07 -5.62
CA GLY A 971 32.78 -14.05 -5.41
C GLY A 971 34.17 -13.43 -5.16
N LYS A 972 35.03 -14.20 -4.48
CA LYS A 972 36.37 -13.76 -4.09
C LYS A 972 37.30 -13.35 -5.26
N ASN A 973 36.95 -13.72 -6.48
CA ASN A 973 37.74 -13.46 -7.70
C ASN A 973 36.93 -12.75 -8.80
N LYS A 974 35.81 -12.08 -8.47
CA LYS A 974 34.91 -11.41 -9.44
C LYS A 974 34.44 -12.33 -10.60
N GLN A 975 34.20 -13.62 -10.33
CA GLN A 975 33.96 -14.62 -11.36
C GLN A 975 32.51 -14.72 -11.85
N THR A 976 31.57 -14.15 -11.12
CA THR A 976 30.13 -14.19 -11.47
C THR A 976 29.61 -12.77 -11.60
N VAL A 977 29.19 -12.37 -12.80
CA VAL A 977 28.57 -11.08 -13.05
C VAL A 977 27.10 -11.18 -12.66
N ILE A 978 26.65 -10.40 -11.67
CA ILE A 978 25.25 -10.31 -11.24
C ILE A 978 24.50 -9.34 -12.14
N GLU A 979 25.07 -8.17 -12.40
CA GLU A 979 24.53 -7.16 -13.26
C GLU A 979 25.64 -6.61 -14.16
N SER A 980 25.43 -6.67 -15.47
CA SER A 980 26.44 -6.25 -16.44
C SER A 980 26.56 -4.73 -16.50
N LEU A 981 27.74 -4.23 -16.90
CA LEU A 981 27.92 -2.82 -17.18
C LEU A 981 26.88 -2.30 -18.18
N ARG A 982 26.62 -3.09 -19.23
CA ARG A 982 25.58 -2.81 -20.23
C ARG A 982 24.23 -2.46 -19.60
N ASP A 983 23.71 -3.35 -18.72
CA ASP A 983 22.39 -3.21 -18.14
C ASP A 983 22.31 -2.02 -17.16
N ARG A 984 23.44 -1.61 -16.62
CA ARG A 984 23.53 -0.49 -15.66
C ARG A 984 23.65 0.87 -16.32
N ILE A 985 24.16 0.97 -17.54
CA ILE A 985 24.39 2.26 -18.24
C ILE A 985 23.28 2.63 -19.22
N VAL A 986 22.45 1.68 -19.67
CA VAL A 986 21.33 1.98 -20.57
C VAL A 986 20.39 2.99 -19.93
N GLY A 987 19.97 3.99 -20.70
CA GLY A 987 19.01 5.01 -20.26
C GLY A 987 19.63 6.15 -19.45
N ARG A 988 20.96 6.26 -19.41
CA ARG A 988 21.72 7.31 -18.72
C ARG A 988 22.38 8.25 -19.70
N TYR A 989 22.93 9.35 -19.20
CA TYR A 989 23.75 10.28 -19.97
C TYR A 989 25.20 10.12 -19.59
N LEU A 990 26.09 10.25 -20.58
CA LEU A 990 27.52 10.18 -20.36
C LEU A 990 28.03 11.44 -19.66
N ALA A 991 28.81 11.28 -18.58
CA ALA A 991 29.46 12.36 -17.86
C ALA A 991 30.82 12.70 -18.45
N GLU A 992 31.39 11.83 -19.30
CA GLU A 992 32.68 12.02 -19.97
C GLU A 992 32.60 11.48 -21.41
N ASP A 993 33.52 11.99 -22.28
CA ASP A 993 33.71 11.45 -23.62
C ASP A 993 34.25 10.03 -23.57
N ILE A 994 33.59 9.11 -24.30
CA ILE A 994 34.07 7.74 -24.44
C ILE A 994 35.04 7.65 -25.60
N LEU A 995 36.28 7.27 -25.28
CA LEU A 995 37.34 7.08 -26.27
C LEU A 995 37.45 5.60 -26.66
N ASP A 996 37.78 5.32 -27.93
CA ASP A 996 38.17 3.99 -28.41
C ASP A 996 39.60 3.64 -27.97
N ASN A 997 40.06 2.43 -28.30
CA ASN A 997 41.39 1.97 -27.97
C ASN A 997 42.50 2.73 -28.72
N ASP A 998 42.12 3.48 -29.75
CA ASP A 998 43.03 4.32 -30.55
C ASP A 998 43.04 5.79 -30.12
N GLY A 999 42.21 6.15 -29.13
CA GLY A 999 42.13 7.50 -28.56
C GLY A 999 41.18 8.45 -29.30
N ASN A 1000 40.37 7.97 -30.22
CA ASN A 1000 39.31 8.77 -30.86
C ASN A 1000 38.06 8.77 -30.05
N ILE A 1001 37.32 9.88 -30.06
CA ILE A 1001 36.05 10.01 -29.35
C ILE A 1001 35.00 9.19 -30.10
N CYS A 1002 34.41 8.18 -29.42
CA CYS A 1002 33.31 7.37 -29.94
C CYS A 1002 31.98 8.00 -29.60
N TYR A 1003 31.84 8.50 -28.37
CA TYR A 1003 30.61 9.13 -27.86
C TYR A 1003 31.00 10.36 -27.02
N HIS A 1004 30.21 11.39 -27.16
CA HIS A 1004 30.47 12.64 -26.45
C HIS A 1004 29.83 12.67 -25.05
N ILE A 1005 30.42 13.47 -24.19
CA ILE A 1005 29.77 13.84 -22.92
C ILE A 1005 28.34 14.29 -23.21
N ASN A 1006 27.41 13.78 -22.40
CA ASN A 1006 25.99 14.08 -22.48
C ASN A 1006 25.18 13.33 -23.53
N ASP A 1007 25.78 12.39 -24.25
CA ASP A 1007 25.01 11.51 -25.09
C ASP A 1007 24.15 10.56 -24.26
N TYR A 1008 22.89 10.39 -24.68
CA TYR A 1008 21.97 9.45 -24.04
C TYR A 1008 22.32 8.03 -24.47
N VAL A 1009 22.64 7.16 -23.53
CA VAL A 1009 23.10 5.79 -23.78
C VAL A 1009 21.93 4.90 -24.17
N THR A 1010 21.86 4.58 -25.46
CA THR A 1010 20.92 3.57 -25.99
C THR A 1010 21.46 2.16 -25.76
N GLU A 1011 20.62 1.12 -26.04
CA GLU A 1011 21.06 -0.28 -25.92
C GLU A 1011 22.26 -0.61 -26.80
N ASP A 1012 22.27 -0.11 -28.04
CA ASP A 1012 23.36 -0.33 -28.99
C ASP A 1012 24.66 0.37 -28.53
N MET A 1013 24.54 1.58 -27.98
CA MET A 1013 25.68 2.29 -27.41
C MET A 1013 26.23 1.58 -26.18
N ALA A 1014 25.34 1.08 -25.31
CA ALA A 1014 25.72 0.33 -24.12
C ALA A 1014 26.49 -0.96 -24.45
N ASP A 1015 26.11 -1.65 -25.52
CA ASP A 1015 26.82 -2.84 -26.01
C ASP A 1015 28.26 -2.49 -26.48
N GLN A 1016 28.42 -1.37 -27.20
CA GLN A 1016 29.72 -0.90 -27.65
C GLN A 1016 30.57 -0.40 -26.49
N ILE A 1017 30.03 0.39 -25.59
CA ILE A 1017 30.73 0.92 -24.41
C ILE A 1017 31.17 -0.23 -23.51
N SER A 1018 30.32 -1.21 -23.24
CA SER A 1018 30.68 -2.35 -22.41
C SER A 1018 31.75 -3.27 -23.05
N SER A 1019 31.89 -3.23 -24.35
CA SER A 1019 32.96 -3.93 -25.07
C SER A 1019 34.31 -3.20 -25.00
N LEU A 1020 34.30 -1.90 -24.79
CA LEU A 1020 35.49 -1.03 -24.74
C LEU A 1020 35.98 -0.79 -23.32
N ARG A 1021 35.12 -0.78 -22.34
CA ARG A 1021 35.41 -0.43 -20.94
C ARG A 1021 34.78 -1.40 -19.95
N GLU A 1022 35.40 -1.58 -18.79
CA GLU A 1022 34.85 -2.28 -17.63
C GLU A 1022 34.07 -1.35 -16.67
N LYS A 1023 34.32 -0.04 -16.78
CA LYS A 1023 33.70 1.01 -15.98
C LYS A 1023 33.18 2.14 -16.87
#